data_b6973e8f7f9c80f35b78723d9ef638cc
#
_entry.id   b6973e8f7f9c80f35b78723d9ef638cc
#
_cell.length_a   1.000
_cell.length_b   1.000
_cell.length_c   1.000
_cell.angle_alpha   90.00
_cell.angle_beta   90.00
_cell.angle_gamma   90.00
#
_symmetry.space_group_name_H-M   'P 1'
#
loop_
_entity.id
_entity.type
_entity.pdbx_description
1 polymer ?
#
loop_
_entity_poly.entity_id
_entity_poly.type
_entity_poly.pdbx_seq_one_letter_code
_entity_poly.pdbx_strand_id
1 'polypeptide(L)'
;RTTFAIHTAPLHMEHFKRYLSDFTPLNLNSGTVALDMLFTLSQPHLGRVESSLSGTVKVEDAEIATPEGTIVGRLRRGQAALKDFTLSERRIRLDEMELDGLYLRVSRDKAGRIDWVDWLSGTDANPENLSPETPFVVEGADLILRNSDFTWIDASLADTQQIEITGVDGRIAEYSTRPGARTAMRLSFGISTEGVLAVDGEGTLTPPSLNASLWVDDLPLIVLRPLLGETPLNDILGRIAIKGGVRFGSDGKTPQTPAAPASATSLAVTGAEASVSALSFGRGNSLSAADRKAGKDAGSPAVRIRALTFNGLHFDTQARSASVKTLSVEAPEVRVTSSGGMGLAIPGAKPSAANPAPALKTRLPEGMFTAALPDAAKAFLSDWKLKAGGFRIAGGRLEHVAAGKAEKLISSLDLETGPLSGDLADTISLTLRARGTSSDRLNLKGTLRPVPLRFSASMDAADLPLEWLGPPLRASTNLSPSGRLSANLDTTITEEKGKDLGIQASGSLTVRDLRLKDARTEKVYAVLRRLSADTFRFSSASSSFEAKEMLLDLLRMDVALNADKTLDILECVPKKQTGQEPSSPFRFSVASLRLQDAALLFRDQAHGSVSAVQDINATVSGLSSSGGLSDIVLTGQIGGAPITLSGSCNPFSTPPAAKLAFTAKGVDLARYSAYTRAYLGYPVVQGRLDLESAFATSGWTFSLDNHIRLEKPVLGPKDTRPGAPDYPVSLGFALLE
;
A
#
# COMPACT_ATOMS: atom_id res chain seq x y z
N ARG A 1 -31.60 67.68 28.16
CA ARG A 1 -31.37 66.80 27.02
C ARG A 1 -31.66 67.58 25.73
N THR A 2 -30.69 67.61 24.79
CA THR A 2 -30.82 68.26 23.50
C THR A 2 -30.52 67.27 22.43
N THR A 3 -31.32 67.22 21.35
CA THR A 3 -31.17 66.23 20.28
C THR A 3 -31.08 66.98 18.94
N PHE A 4 -30.12 66.59 18.13
CA PHE A 4 -29.91 67.13 16.80
C PHE A 4 -30.10 66.03 15.79
N ALA A 5 -30.90 66.18 14.75
CA ALA A 5 -30.99 65.27 13.60
C ALA A 5 -29.98 65.72 12.53
N ILE A 6 -29.26 64.76 12.00
CA ILE A 6 -28.27 64.96 10.94
C ILE A 6 -28.71 64.09 9.77
N HIS A 7 -29.20 64.72 8.70
CA HIS A 7 -29.53 64.08 7.45
C HIS A 7 -28.58 64.57 6.35
N THR A 8 -27.89 63.68 5.68
CA THR A 8 -27.01 64.07 4.57
C THR A 8 -27.53 63.53 3.25
N ALA A 9 -27.40 64.31 2.20
CA ALA A 9 -27.39 63.76 0.85
C ALA A 9 -26.15 62.84 0.72
N PRO A 10 -26.10 61.91 -0.25
CA PRO A 10 -24.90 61.10 -0.47
C PRO A 10 -23.66 62.00 -0.61
N LEU A 11 -22.68 61.83 0.30
CA LEU A 11 -21.43 62.55 0.30
C LEU A 11 -20.35 61.67 -0.37
N HIS A 12 -19.59 62.25 -1.30
CA HIS A 12 -18.47 61.53 -1.94
C HIS A 12 -17.35 61.29 -0.95
N MET A 13 -16.99 60.05 -0.74
CA MET A 13 -16.01 59.61 0.26
C MET A 13 -14.59 60.14 -0.03
N GLU A 14 -14.28 60.44 -1.28
CA GLU A 14 -13.00 61.03 -1.72
C GLU A 14 -12.70 62.36 -1.00
N HIS A 15 -13.72 63.11 -0.65
CA HIS A 15 -13.55 64.36 0.09
C HIS A 15 -12.97 64.16 1.51
N PHE A 16 -13.10 62.93 2.05
CA PHE A 16 -12.58 62.59 3.38
C PHE A 16 -11.16 62.01 3.33
N LYS A 17 -10.57 61.83 2.16
CA LYS A 17 -9.23 61.27 2.00
C LYS A 17 -8.19 61.97 2.86
N ARG A 18 -8.21 63.30 2.92
CA ARG A 18 -7.27 64.09 3.71
C ARG A 18 -7.38 63.82 5.21
N TYR A 19 -8.58 63.55 5.71
CA TYR A 19 -8.80 63.25 7.11
C TYR A 19 -8.43 61.82 7.48
N LEU A 20 -8.57 60.88 6.54
CA LEU A 20 -8.23 59.51 6.74
C LEU A 20 -6.72 59.24 6.69
N SER A 21 -5.95 60.07 5.95
CA SER A 21 -4.50 59.93 5.87
C SER A 21 -3.78 60.12 7.22
N ASP A 22 -4.42 60.75 8.19
CA ASP A 22 -3.89 60.93 9.55
C ASP A 22 -4.04 59.65 10.40
N PHE A 23 -4.90 58.70 9.99
CA PHE A 23 -5.23 57.46 10.74
C PHE A 23 -4.79 56.18 10.05
N THR A 24 -4.65 56.19 8.73
CA THR A 24 -4.29 55.00 7.93
C THR A 24 -3.55 55.40 6.65
N PRO A 25 -2.58 54.62 6.19
CA PRO A 25 -1.91 54.88 4.93
C PRO A 25 -2.80 54.55 3.70
N LEU A 26 -3.98 54.01 3.89
CA LEU A 26 -4.87 53.60 2.82
C LEU A 26 -5.53 54.81 2.12
N ASN A 27 -5.73 54.69 0.82
CA ASN A 27 -6.44 55.68 0.00
C ASN A 27 -7.90 55.25 -0.20
N LEU A 28 -8.82 56.15 0.04
CA LEU A 28 -10.22 56.01 -0.31
C LEU A 28 -10.41 56.55 -1.73
N ASN A 29 -10.62 55.67 -2.71
CA ASN A 29 -10.62 56.03 -4.12
C ASN A 29 -11.97 56.48 -4.63
N SER A 30 -13.05 55.84 -4.15
CA SER A 30 -14.42 56.13 -4.57
C SER A 30 -15.41 55.77 -3.47
N GLY A 31 -16.65 56.15 -3.69
CA GLY A 31 -17.80 55.76 -2.88
C GLY A 31 -18.61 56.94 -2.42
N THR A 32 -19.82 56.65 -1.95
CA THR A 32 -20.71 57.61 -1.32
C THR A 32 -21.14 57.13 0.07
N VAL A 33 -21.30 58.06 0.99
CA VAL A 33 -21.86 57.83 2.32
C VAL A 33 -23.05 58.73 2.58
N ALA A 34 -24.15 58.15 3.01
CA ALA A 34 -25.34 58.88 3.46
C ALA A 34 -25.59 58.58 4.93
N LEU A 35 -25.86 59.63 5.67
CA LEU A 35 -26.06 59.58 7.15
C LEU A 35 -27.47 60.02 7.46
N ASP A 36 -28.17 59.27 8.27
CA ASP A 36 -29.43 59.62 8.91
C ASP A 36 -29.25 59.36 10.42
N MET A 37 -28.79 60.38 11.13
CA MET A 37 -28.26 60.21 12.49
C MET A 37 -28.96 61.16 13.46
N LEU A 38 -29.08 60.71 14.69
CA LEU A 38 -29.61 61.44 15.82
C LEU A 38 -28.52 61.62 16.88
N PHE A 39 -28.00 62.82 17.04
CA PHE A 39 -27.03 63.17 18.09
C PHE A 39 -27.76 63.71 19.31
N THR A 40 -27.55 63.06 20.46
CA THR A 40 -28.17 63.45 21.73
C THR A 40 -27.11 63.82 22.74
N LEU A 41 -27.29 65.01 23.29
CA LEU A 41 -26.54 65.50 24.46
C LEU A 41 -27.46 65.41 25.66
N SER A 42 -27.01 64.81 26.75
CA SER A 42 -27.73 64.76 28.03
C SER A 42 -26.79 65.06 29.18
N GLN A 43 -27.31 65.72 30.19
CA GLN A 43 -26.59 66.02 31.44
C GLN A 43 -27.39 65.41 32.58
N PRO A 44 -27.30 64.09 32.84
CA PRO A 44 -28.07 63.46 33.89
C PRO A 44 -27.68 63.89 35.29
N HIS A 45 -26.43 64.40 35.50
CA HIS A 45 -25.89 64.90 36.77
C HIS A 45 -25.06 66.12 36.51
N LEU A 46 -25.01 67.03 37.49
CA LEU A 46 -24.19 68.21 37.45
C LEU A 46 -22.70 67.87 37.27
N GLY A 47 -22.12 68.31 36.15
CA GLY A 47 -20.70 68.12 35.84
C GLY A 47 -20.35 67.03 34.83
N ARG A 48 -21.30 66.22 34.43
CA ARG A 48 -21.04 65.14 33.40
C ARG A 48 -21.98 65.27 32.21
N VAL A 49 -21.44 65.60 31.08
CA VAL A 49 -22.18 65.58 29.78
C VAL A 49 -22.00 64.24 29.12
N GLU A 50 -23.08 63.59 28.80
CA GLU A 50 -23.11 62.36 28.05
C GLU A 50 -23.57 62.64 26.62
N SER A 51 -22.84 62.11 25.66
CA SER A 51 -23.19 62.18 24.23
C SER A 51 -23.45 60.78 23.66
N SER A 52 -24.52 60.68 22.94
CA SER A 52 -24.79 59.44 22.18
C SER A 52 -25.19 59.80 20.75
N LEU A 53 -24.83 58.91 19.83
CA LEU A 53 -25.15 58.99 18.41
C LEU A 53 -25.88 57.70 18.04
N SER A 54 -27.03 57.82 17.38
CA SER A 54 -27.81 56.68 16.85
C SER A 54 -28.34 57.01 15.47
N GLY A 55 -28.70 56.00 14.67
CA GLY A 55 -29.25 56.23 13.33
C GLY A 55 -28.74 55.23 12.32
N THR A 56 -28.78 55.59 11.04
CA THR A 56 -28.39 54.70 9.94
C THR A 56 -27.27 55.33 9.12
N VAL A 57 -26.30 54.49 8.78
CA VAL A 57 -25.19 54.80 7.86
C VAL A 57 -25.37 53.92 6.61
N LYS A 58 -25.36 54.52 5.42
CA LYS A 58 -25.36 53.80 4.14
C LYS A 58 -24.11 54.14 3.37
N VAL A 59 -23.47 53.15 2.81
CA VAL A 59 -22.26 53.27 1.99
C VAL A 59 -22.53 52.57 0.66
N GLU A 60 -22.19 53.22 -0.46
CA GLU A 60 -22.33 52.66 -1.78
C GLU A 60 -21.06 52.85 -2.60
N ASP A 61 -20.67 51.78 -3.36
CA ASP A 61 -19.57 51.75 -4.32
C ASP A 61 -18.21 52.22 -3.75
N ALA A 62 -17.95 51.91 -2.48
CA ALA A 62 -16.71 52.27 -1.84
C ALA A 62 -15.54 51.40 -2.31
N GLU A 63 -14.39 52.05 -2.55
CA GLU A 63 -13.15 51.39 -2.92
C GLU A 63 -11.97 51.93 -2.10
N ILE A 64 -11.20 51.01 -1.53
CA ILE A 64 -10.02 51.31 -0.71
C ILE A 64 -8.79 50.65 -1.37
N ALA A 65 -7.70 51.43 -1.50
CA ALA A 65 -6.45 50.96 -2.06
C ALA A 65 -5.23 51.32 -1.20
N THR A 66 -4.15 50.59 -1.40
CA THR A 66 -2.84 50.99 -0.83
C THR A 66 -2.29 52.23 -1.52
N PRO A 67 -1.26 52.90 -0.95
CA PRO A 67 -0.60 54.04 -1.62
C PRO A 67 -0.11 53.72 -3.02
N GLU A 68 0.26 52.47 -3.29
CA GLU A 68 0.72 51.96 -4.59
C GLU A 68 -0.43 51.71 -5.58
N GLY A 69 -1.68 51.90 -5.17
CA GLY A 69 -2.85 51.71 -6.00
C GLY A 69 -3.42 50.31 -6.04
N THR A 70 -2.92 49.40 -5.18
CA THR A 70 -3.50 48.04 -5.10
C THR A 70 -4.82 48.08 -4.33
N ILE A 71 -5.90 47.63 -4.92
CA ILE A 71 -7.21 47.57 -4.29
C ILE A 71 -7.20 46.47 -3.22
N VAL A 72 -7.48 46.87 -1.97
CA VAL A 72 -7.51 46.00 -0.79
C VAL A 72 -8.92 45.81 -0.22
N GLY A 73 -9.85 46.70 -0.59
CA GLY A 73 -11.24 46.64 -0.17
C GLY A 73 -12.18 47.22 -1.20
N ARG A 74 -13.32 46.63 -1.42
CA ARG A 74 -14.47 47.18 -2.13
C ARG A 74 -15.76 46.83 -1.41
N LEU A 75 -16.72 47.70 -1.48
CA LEU A 75 -18.05 47.47 -0.94
C LEU A 75 -19.07 48.03 -1.92
N ARG A 76 -19.91 47.20 -2.50
CA ARG A 76 -20.97 47.62 -3.41
C ARG A 76 -22.06 48.34 -2.65
N ARG A 77 -22.54 47.77 -1.56
CA ARG A 77 -23.54 48.34 -0.69
C ARG A 77 -23.33 47.93 0.76
N GLY A 78 -23.30 48.87 1.66
CA GLY A 78 -23.28 48.64 3.09
C GLY A 78 -24.35 49.47 3.78
N GLN A 79 -25.03 48.89 4.74
CA GLN A 79 -25.96 49.59 5.62
C GLN A 79 -25.69 49.15 7.06
N ALA A 80 -25.60 50.12 7.98
CA ALA A 80 -25.45 49.83 9.41
C ALA A 80 -26.48 50.65 10.19
N ALA A 81 -27.27 50.02 11.03
CA ALA A 81 -28.17 50.62 11.97
C ALA A 81 -27.44 50.74 13.32
N LEU A 82 -27.00 51.95 13.61
CA LEU A 82 -26.31 52.30 14.85
C LEU A 82 -27.34 52.57 15.95
N LYS A 83 -27.42 51.65 16.92
CA LYS A 83 -28.31 51.80 18.07
C LYS A 83 -27.80 52.83 19.04
N ASP A 84 -26.53 52.83 19.31
CA ASP A 84 -25.88 53.71 20.25
C ASP A 84 -24.36 53.73 20.06
N PHE A 85 -23.81 54.94 19.95
CA PHE A 85 -22.39 55.20 20.04
C PHE A 85 -22.11 56.13 21.19
N THR A 86 -21.48 55.66 22.24
CA THR A 86 -21.20 56.40 23.43
C THR A 86 -19.70 56.56 23.60
N LEU A 87 -19.19 57.80 23.42
CA LEU A 87 -17.75 58.09 23.51
C LEU A 87 -17.21 57.91 24.93
N SER A 88 -18.00 58.32 25.94
CA SER A 88 -17.61 58.19 27.34
C SER A 88 -17.49 56.75 27.84
N GLU A 89 -18.25 55.83 27.23
CA GLU A 89 -18.20 54.41 27.55
C GLU A 89 -17.33 53.61 26.56
N ARG A 90 -16.80 54.30 25.52
CA ARG A 90 -16.06 53.66 24.44
C ARG A 90 -16.83 52.44 23.87
N ARG A 91 -18.12 52.63 23.58
CA ARG A 91 -19.01 51.55 23.16
C ARG A 91 -19.75 51.92 21.88
N ILE A 92 -19.79 50.96 20.94
CA ILE A 92 -20.56 51.00 19.70
C ILE A 92 -21.55 49.84 19.75
N ARG A 93 -22.84 50.14 19.67
CA ARG A 93 -23.90 49.14 19.53
C ARG A 93 -24.55 49.25 18.16
N LEU A 94 -24.60 48.14 17.44
CA LEU A 94 -25.26 48.02 16.17
C LEU A 94 -26.49 47.12 16.33
N ASP A 95 -27.63 47.47 15.74
CA ASP A 95 -28.76 46.57 15.63
C ASP A 95 -28.55 45.60 14.45
N GLU A 96 -28.29 46.13 13.27
CA GLU A 96 -28.04 45.36 12.06
C GLU A 96 -26.95 46.01 11.22
N MET A 97 -26.09 45.17 10.64
CA MET A 97 -25.14 45.60 9.61
C MET A 97 -25.25 44.65 8.43
N GLU A 98 -25.61 45.15 7.27
CA GLU A 98 -25.66 44.41 6.04
C GLU A 98 -24.57 44.88 5.06
N LEU A 99 -23.77 43.95 4.56
CA LEU A 99 -22.70 44.20 3.60
C LEU A 99 -22.95 43.30 2.36
N ASP A 100 -23.20 43.95 1.21
CA ASP A 100 -23.45 43.28 -0.04
C ASP A 100 -22.34 43.59 -1.05
N GLY A 101 -21.71 42.55 -1.59
CA GLY A 101 -20.58 42.68 -2.50
C GLY A 101 -19.33 43.25 -1.84
N LEU A 102 -19.06 42.84 -0.59
CA LEU A 102 -17.81 43.17 0.09
C LEU A 102 -16.68 42.35 -0.53
N TYR A 103 -15.62 43.00 -0.98
CA TYR A 103 -14.35 42.39 -1.32
C TYR A 103 -13.27 42.83 -0.37
N LEU A 104 -12.54 41.89 0.23
CA LEU A 104 -11.36 42.19 1.06
C LEU A 104 -10.18 41.34 0.62
N ARG A 105 -9.03 42.00 0.46
CA ARG A 105 -7.75 41.35 0.26
C ARG A 105 -6.94 41.47 1.54
N VAL A 106 -6.54 40.36 2.12
CA VAL A 106 -5.74 40.29 3.35
C VAL A 106 -4.44 39.56 3.04
N SER A 107 -3.32 40.13 3.46
CA SER A 107 -2.00 39.56 3.24
C SER A 107 -1.26 39.32 4.54
N ARG A 108 -0.56 38.21 4.64
CA ARG A 108 0.35 37.88 5.73
C ARG A 108 1.78 37.88 5.22
N ASP A 109 2.64 38.68 5.86
CA ASP A 109 4.04 38.80 5.46
C ASP A 109 4.91 37.63 5.97
N LYS A 110 6.21 37.61 5.57
CA LYS A 110 7.18 36.59 6.00
C LYS A 110 7.43 36.60 7.53
N ALA A 111 7.14 37.67 8.22
CA ALA A 111 7.26 37.78 9.68
C ALA A 111 5.96 37.33 10.39
N GLY A 112 4.92 36.97 9.64
CA GLY A 112 3.64 36.54 10.15
C GLY A 112 2.69 37.69 10.50
N ARG A 113 2.98 38.95 10.12
CA ARG A 113 2.15 40.13 10.37
C ARG A 113 1.07 40.24 9.28
N ILE A 114 -0.12 40.72 9.70
CA ILE A 114 -1.27 40.90 8.82
C ILE A 114 -1.35 42.39 8.43
N ASP A 115 -1.38 42.70 7.15
CA ASP A 115 -1.36 44.03 6.58
C ASP A 115 -2.46 44.95 7.11
N TRP A 116 -3.70 44.44 7.23
CA TRP A 116 -4.82 45.23 7.78
C TRP A 116 -4.60 45.66 9.24
N VAL A 117 -3.92 44.83 10.05
CA VAL A 117 -3.59 45.19 11.43
C VAL A 117 -2.59 46.35 11.44
N ASP A 118 -1.56 46.26 10.59
CA ASP A 118 -0.55 47.32 10.47
C ASP A 118 -1.16 48.65 9.94
N TRP A 119 -2.04 48.59 8.95
CA TRP A 119 -2.71 49.76 8.37
C TRP A 119 -3.69 50.46 9.33
N LEU A 120 -4.35 49.71 10.19
CA LEU A 120 -5.31 50.26 11.17
C LEU A 120 -4.65 50.68 12.48
N SER A 121 -3.42 50.24 12.76
CA SER A 121 -2.69 50.60 13.98
C SER A 121 -2.06 52.01 13.95
N GLY A 122 -2.08 52.70 12.80
CA GLY A 122 -1.50 54.02 12.59
C GLY A 122 0.03 54.01 12.46
N THR A 123 0.58 54.96 11.67
CA THR A 123 2.01 55.07 11.38
C THR A 123 2.89 55.62 12.52
N ASP A 124 2.29 56.12 13.60
CA ASP A 124 2.99 56.79 14.72
C ASP A 124 2.74 56.17 16.11
N ALA A 125 2.50 54.88 16.16
CA ALA A 125 2.46 54.18 17.45
C ALA A 125 3.87 54.07 18.06
N ASN A 126 4.34 55.21 18.64
CA ASN A 126 5.47 55.13 19.57
C ASN A 126 5.00 54.35 20.81
N PRO A 127 5.52 53.13 21.05
CA PRO A 127 5.03 52.25 22.12
C PRO A 127 5.18 52.86 23.53
N GLU A 128 5.94 53.95 23.67
CA GLU A 128 6.14 54.65 24.93
C GLU A 128 5.01 55.65 25.29
N ASN A 129 4.11 55.99 24.34
CA ASN A 129 3.03 56.96 24.55
C ASN A 129 1.62 56.37 24.61
N LEU A 130 1.47 55.07 24.46
CA LEU A 130 0.19 54.43 24.67
C LEU A 130 -0.07 54.25 26.17
N SER A 131 -0.73 55.25 26.77
CA SER A 131 -1.55 54.99 27.96
C SER A 131 -2.45 53.82 27.63
N PRO A 132 -2.65 52.84 28.51
CA PRO A 132 -3.52 51.68 28.23
C PRO A 132 -4.97 52.13 28.20
N GLU A 133 -5.35 52.86 27.14
CA GLU A 133 -6.74 53.20 26.91
C GLU A 133 -7.50 51.92 26.58
N THR A 134 -8.53 51.63 27.35
CA THR A 134 -9.41 50.49 27.12
C THR A 134 -9.97 50.52 25.69
N PRO A 135 -9.82 49.45 24.90
CA PRO A 135 -10.29 49.43 23.50
C PRO A 135 -11.81 49.62 23.43
N PHE A 136 -12.30 50.16 22.31
CA PHE A 136 -13.73 50.26 22.06
C PHE A 136 -14.37 48.86 22.07
N VAL A 137 -15.50 48.78 22.78
CA VAL A 137 -16.33 47.57 22.73
C VAL A 137 -17.36 47.74 21.62
N VAL A 138 -17.30 46.87 20.63
CA VAL A 138 -18.27 46.79 19.54
C VAL A 138 -19.20 45.61 19.79
N GLU A 139 -20.50 45.90 19.81
CA GLU A 139 -21.56 44.91 19.99
C GLU A 139 -22.58 45.03 18.84
N GLY A 140 -23.05 43.95 18.31
CA GLY A 140 -24.07 43.97 17.27
C GLY A 140 -25.03 42.79 17.38
N ALA A 141 -26.30 43.02 17.02
CA ALA A 141 -27.27 41.98 17.00
C ALA A 141 -27.08 41.07 15.75
N ASP A 142 -26.89 41.70 14.59
CA ASP A 142 -26.75 40.97 13.34
C ASP A 142 -25.72 41.64 12.41
N LEU A 143 -24.84 40.80 11.84
CA LEU A 143 -24.02 41.12 10.67
C LEU A 143 -24.41 40.16 9.54
N ILE A 144 -24.93 40.69 8.45
CA ILE A 144 -25.36 39.95 7.26
C ILE A 144 -24.36 40.21 6.14
N LEU A 145 -23.78 39.14 5.61
CA LEU A 145 -22.91 39.17 4.43
C LEU A 145 -23.67 38.61 3.25
N ARG A 146 -23.58 39.29 2.09
CA ARG A 146 -24.14 38.82 0.81
C ARG A 146 -23.12 38.97 -0.30
N ASN A 147 -23.00 37.93 -1.14
CA ASN A 147 -22.14 37.94 -2.33
C ASN A 147 -20.75 38.56 -2.06
N SER A 148 -20.15 38.23 -0.93
CA SER A 148 -18.88 38.80 -0.51
C SER A 148 -17.71 37.89 -0.90
N ASP A 149 -16.57 38.50 -1.23
CA ASP A 149 -15.37 37.78 -1.66
C ASP A 149 -14.18 38.17 -0.79
N PHE A 150 -13.34 37.20 -0.46
CA PHE A 150 -12.12 37.41 0.33
C PHE A 150 -10.94 36.79 -0.37
N THR A 151 -9.82 37.49 -0.48
CA THR A 151 -8.55 36.99 -0.95
C THR A 151 -7.56 36.94 0.18
N TRP A 152 -7.11 35.76 0.55
CA TRP A 152 -6.04 35.57 1.51
C TRP A 152 -4.73 35.28 0.79
N ILE A 153 -3.68 36.05 1.10
CA ILE A 153 -2.33 35.89 0.58
C ILE A 153 -1.39 35.57 1.74
N ASP A 154 -0.74 34.43 1.72
CA ASP A 154 0.23 34.04 2.74
C ASP A 154 1.65 33.98 2.14
N ALA A 155 2.47 34.96 2.49
CA ALA A 155 3.87 35.01 2.13
C ALA A 155 4.79 34.45 3.23
N SER A 156 4.25 33.96 4.36
CA SER A 156 5.04 33.35 5.42
C SER A 156 5.49 31.91 5.06
N LEU A 157 4.88 31.30 4.07
CA LEU A 157 5.23 30.00 3.53
C LEU A 157 6.40 30.10 2.54
N ALA A 158 7.08 28.97 2.25
CA ALA A 158 8.19 28.92 1.31
C ALA A 158 7.84 29.47 -0.07
N ASP A 159 6.63 29.15 -0.55
CA ASP A 159 6.00 29.76 -1.73
C ASP A 159 4.80 30.59 -1.30
N THR A 160 4.69 31.82 -1.78
CA THR A 160 3.52 32.67 -1.52
C THR A 160 2.26 31.99 -2.03
N GLN A 161 1.29 31.79 -1.15
CA GLN A 161 0.03 31.14 -1.49
C GLN A 161 -1.11 32.16 -1.51
N GLN A 162 -2.03 31.97 -2.46
CA GLN A 162 -3.25 32.75 -2.57
C GLN A 162 -4.45 31.82 -2.50
N ILE A 163 -5.40 32.15 -1.62
CA ILE A 163 -6.68 31.44 -1.46
C ILE A 163 -7.78 32.44 -1.72
N GLU A 164 -8.65 32.13 -2.66
CA GLU A 164 -9.82 32.93 -2.99
C GLU A 164 -11.06 32.27 -2.36
N ILE A 165 -11.74 33.05 -1.51
CA ILE A 165 -13.02 32.71 -0.88
C ILE A 165 -14.08 33.55 -1.59
N THR A 166 -15.03 32.92 -2.24
CA THR A 166 -15.99 33.58 -3.14
C THR A 166 -17.43 33.36 -2.71
N GLY A 167 -18.27 34.31 -2.98
CA GLY A 167 -19.71 34.21 -2.75
C GLY A 167 -20.05 33.93 -1.28
N VAL A 168 -19.41 34.65 -0.34
CA VAL A 168 -19.72 34.49 1.07
C VAL A 168 -21.09 35.06 1.37
N ASP A 169 -21.99 34.19 1.76
CA ASP A 169 -23.33 34.52 2.23
C ASP A 169 -23.52 34.00 3.66
N GLY A 170 -24.12 34.84 4.51
CA GLY A 170 -24.43 34.37 5.83
C GLY A 170 -24.75 35.44 6.87
N ARG A 171 -24.91 34.98 8.09
CA ARG A 171 -25.29 35.79 9.24
C ARG A 171 -24.41 35.47 10.43
N ILE A 172 -23.92 36.52 11.09
CA ILE A 172 -23.21 36.47 12.36
C ILE A 172 -24.06 37.25 13.38
N ALA A 173 -24.60 36.54 14.38
CA ALA A 173 -25.53 37.07 15.34
C ALA A 173 -24.87 37.25 16.70
N GLU A 174 -25.34 38.29 17.45
CA GLU A 174 -24.91 38.59 18.84
C GLU A 174 -23.39 38.73 18.96
N TYR A 175 -22.74 39.36 17.96
CA TYR A 175 -21.30 39.52 17.99
C TYR A 175 -20.86 40.62 18.96
N SER A 176 -19.74 40.39 19.67
CA SER A 176 -19.16 41.35 20.59
C SER A 176 -17.65 41.16 20.68
N THR A 177 -16.93 42.30 20.77
CA THR A 177 -15.50 42.30 21.03
C THR A 177 -15.13 42.09 22.50
N ARG A 178 -16.11 41.95 23.39
CA ARG A 178 -15.85 41.63 24.80
C ARG A 178 -15.24 40.24 24.96
N PRO A 179 -14.22 40.11 25.81
CA PRO A 179 -13.66 38.79 26.10
C PRO A 179 -14.72 37.79 26.59
N GLY A 180 -14.75 36.63 25.99
CA GLY A 180 -15.68 35.53 26.34
C GLY A 180 -17.11 35.70 25.82
N ALA A 181 -17.42 36.76 25.08
CA ALA A 181 -18.75 36.92 24.46
C ALA A 181 -18.95 35.88 23.35
N ARG A 182 -20.08 35.17 23.43
CA ARG A 182 -20.45 34.16 22.41
C ARG A 182 -21.10 34.84 21.22
N THR A 183 -20.78 34.33 20.04
CA THR A 183 -21.29 34.83 18.75
C THR A 183 -21.76 33.59 17.97
N ALA A 184 -23.01 33.62 17.50
CA ALA A 184 -23.52 32.58 16.62
C ALA A 184 -23.23 32.95 15.17
N MET A 185 -22.88 31.95 14.33
CA MET A 185 -22.56 32.18 12.93
C MET A 185 -23.15 31.06 12.04
N ARG A 186 -23.65 31.49 10.89
CA ARG A 186 -24.03 30.62 9.80
C ARG A 186 -23.52 31.22 8.50
N LEU A 187 -22.51 30.59 7.90
CA LEU A 187 -21.83 31.07 6.70
C LEU A 187 -21.79 29.98 5.66
N SER A 188 -21.92 30.37 4.39
CA SER A 188 -21.65 29.51 3.22
C SER A 188 -20.77 30.27 2.23
N PHE A 189 -19.81 29.59 1.62
CA PHE A 189 -18.86 30.20 0.69
C PHE A 189 -18.21 29.16 -0.22
N GLY A 190 -17.72 29.63 -1.36
CA GLY A 190 -16.86 28.85 -2.25
C GLY A 190 -15.38 29.06 -1.94
N ILE A 191 -14.55 28.05 -2.25
CA ILE A 191 -13.10 28.20 -2.27
C ILE A 191 -12.59 27.92 -3.67
N SER A 192 -11.86 28.90 -4.24
CA SER A 192 -11.20 28.75 -5.56
C SER A 192 -12.12 28.23 -6.67
N THR A 193 -13.33 28.74 -6.78
CA THR A 193 -14.36 28.46 -7.80
C THR A 193 -14.98 27.05 -7.81
N GLU A 194 -14.45 26.08 -7.09
CA GLU A 194 -14.89 24.68 -7.25
C GLU A 194 -15.38 23.97 -5.98
N GLY A 195 -15.11 24.50 -4.78
CA GLY A 195 -15.54 23.88 -3.53
C GLY A 195 -16.56 24.72 -2.79
N VAL A 196 -17.54 24.10 -2.14
CA VAL A 196 -18.51 24.79 -1.27
C VAL A 196 -18.26 24.41 0.18
N LEU A 197 -18.20 25.42 1.05
CA LEU A 197 -18.12 25.23 2.50
C LEU A 197 -19.32 25.89 3.18
N ALA A 198 -19.81 25.23 4.22
CA ALA A 198 -20.79 25.82 5.12
C ALA A 198 -20.37 25.57 6.58
N VAL A 199 -20.56 26.60 7.40
CA VAL A 199 -20.25 26.59 8.85
C VAL A 199 -21.51 27.05 9.58
N ASP A 200 -21.97 26.29 10.55
CA ASP A 200 -23.11 26.64 11.41
C ASP A 200 -22.74 26.32 12.87
N GLY A 201 -22.64 27.34 13.71
CA GLY A 201 -22.19 27.13 15.07
C GLY A 201 -22.03 28.43 15.88
N GLU A 202 -21.28 28.33 16.97
CA GLU A 202 -21.00 29.43 17.88
C GLU A 202 -19.51 29.48 18.23
N GLY A 203 -19.06 30.69 18.58
CA GLY A 203 -17.68 30.89 18.99
C GLY A 203 -17.48 32.14 19.80
N THR A 204 -16.25 32.44 20.16
CA THR A 204 -15.83 33.67 20.79
C THR A 204 -14.71 34.32 19.97
N LEU A 205 -14.67 35.67 19.95
CA LEU A 205 -13.60 36.41 19.26
C LEU A 205 -12.35 36.51 20.14
N THR A 206 -12.52 36.64 21.46
CA THR A 206 -11.42 36.83 22.42
C THR A 206 -11.68 36.03 23.69
N PRO A 207 -10.86 34.98 24.04
CA PRO A 207 -9.93 34.32 23.14
C PRO A 207 -10.68 33.61 21.97
N PRO A 208 -10.05 33.41 20.82
CA PRO A 208 -10.73 32.82 19.66
C PRO A 208 -11.13 31.36 19.95
N SER A 209 -12.42 31.08 19.79
CA SER A 209 -12.94 29.71 19.86
C SER A 209 -14.07 29.50 18.87
N LEU A 210 -14.26 28.27 18.44
CA LEU A 210 -15.33 27.85 17.52
C LEU A 210 -15.82 26.46 17.92
N ASN A 211 -17.15 26.32 17.97
CA ASN A 211 -17.81 25.02 18.07
C ASN A 211 -18.93 25.00 17.03
N ALA A 212 -18.69 24.30 15.93
CA ALA A 212 -19.54 24.39 14.75
C ALA A 212 -19.68 23.06 14.03
N SER A 213 -20.75 22.93 13.28
CA SER A 213 -20.90 21.94 12.21
C SER A 213 -20.23 22.48 10.95
N LEU A 214 -19.33 21.70 10.39
CA LEU A 214 -18.64 21.98 9.13
C LEU A 214 -19.19 21.08 8.03
N TRP A 215 -19.49 21.66 6.90
CA TRP A 215 -19.80 20.96 5.67
C TRP A 215 -18.89 21.45 4.56
N VAL A 216 -18.15 20.56 3.97
CA VAL A 216 -17.28 20.81 2.81
C VAL A 216 -17.75 19.88 1.72
N ASP A 217 -17.99 20.40 0.54
CA ASP A 217 -18.40 19.60 -0.60
C ASP A 217 -17.54 19.94 -1.82
N ASP A 218 -17.10 18.87 -2.49
CA ASP A 218 -16.39 18.87 -3.75
C ASP A 218 -15.15 19.80 -3.80
N LEU A 219 -14.41 19.92 -2.69
CA LEU A 219 -13.20 20.76 -2.61
C LEU A 219 -12.00 20.03 -3.24
N PRO A 220 -11.34 20.60 -4.27
CA PRO A 220 -10.13 20.01 -4.86
C PRO A 220 -9.00 19.90 -3.85
N LEU A 221 -8.37 18.73 -3.72
CA LEU A 221 -7.23 18.51 -2.80
C LEU A 221 -6.04 19.43 -3.09
N ILE A 222 -5.88 19.90 -4.32
CA ILE A 222 -4.81 20.83 -4.72
C ILE A 222 -4.85 22.13 -3.90
N VAL A 223 -6.02 22.54 -3.44
CA VAL A 223 -6.19 23.74 -2.60
C VAL A 223 -5.56 23.56 -1.23
N LEU A 224 -5.44 22.32 -0.74
CA LEU A 224 -4.82 22.00 0.54
C LEU A 224 -3.29 21.81 0.44
N ARG A 225 -2.73 21.84 -0.76
CA ARG A 225 -1.29 21.63 -1.01
C ARG A 225 -0.40 22.55 -0.16
N PRO A 226 -0.70 23.84 0.02
CA PRO A 226 0.11 24.71 0.86
C PRO A 226 0.22 24.28 2.32
N LEU A 227 -0.82 23.60 2.81
CA LEU A 227 -0.89 23.12 4.20
C LEU A 227 -0.13 21.80 4.41
N LEU A 228 0.17 21.06 3.32
CA LEU A 228 0.82 19.75 3.37
C LEU A 228 2.36 19.84 3.37
N GLY A 229 2.94 21.02 3.10
CA GLY A 229 4.39 21.24 3.03
C GLY A 229 5.08 20.41 1.93
N GLU A 230 6.39 20.22 2.01
CA GLU A 230 7.15 19.35 1.11
C GLU A 230 6.98 17.88 1.47
N THR A 231 5.80 17.32 1.21
CA THR A 231 5.54 15.90 1.40
C THR A 231 5.58 15.17 0.05
N PRO A 232 5.84 13.84 0.02
CA PRO A 232 5.71 13.04 -1.21
C PRO A 232 4.28 13.01 -1.76
N LEU A 233 3.35 13.69 -1.09
CA LEU A 233 1.94 13.83 -1.45
C LEU A 233 1.65 15.02 -2.39
N ASN A 234 2.68 15.77 -2.80
CA ASN A 234 2.52 16.96 -3.67
C ASN A 234 1.88 16.67 -5.04
N ASP A 235 1.87 15.41 -5.47
CA ASP A 235 1.27 14.98 -6.76
C ASP A 235 -0.10 14.30 -6.58
N ILE A 236 -0.78 14.54 -5.45
CA ILE A 236 -2.11 14.00 -5.21
C ILE A 236 -3.15 14.87 -5.90
N LEU A 237 -3.99 14.22 -6.71
CA LEU A 237 -5.22 14.80 -7.25
C LEU A 237 -6.42 14.08 -6.63
N GLY A 238 -7.50 14.81 -6.45
CA GLY A 238 -8.75 14.29 -5.90
C GLY A 238 -9.64 15.40 -5.40
N ARG A 239 -10.82 15.04 -4.92
CA ARG A 239 -11.81 15.97 -4.36
C ARG A 239 -12.24 15.48 -2.99
N ILE A 240 -12.37 16.38 -2.04
CA ILE A 240 -12.71 16.07 -0.66
C ILE A 240 -14.10 16.60 -0.31
N ALA A 241 -14.87 15.79 0.40
CA ALA A 241 -16.09 16.19 1.07
C ALA A 241 -15.99 15.81 2.56
N ILE A 242 -16.42 16.71 3.44
CA ILE A 242 -16.41 16.52 4.90
C ILE A 242 -17.71 17.03 5.48
N LYS A 243 -18.31 16.25 6.39
CA LYS A 243 -19.45 16.68 7.19
C LYS A 243 -19.25 16.24 8.63
N GLY A 244 -19.20 17.18 9.57
CA GLY A 244 -18.98 16.81 10.98
C GLY A 244 -18.88 17.99 11.91
N GLY A 245 -18.78 17.72 13.20
CA GLY A 245 -18.54 18.74 14.23
C GLY A 245 -17.06 19.10 14.33
N VAL A 246 -16.76 20.39 14.42
CA VAL A 246 -15.42 20.92 14.62
C VAL A 246 -15.41 21.79 15.87
N ARG A 247 -14.45 21.56 16.74
CA ARG A 247 -14.19 22.40 17.89
C ARG A 247 -12.76 22.92 17.82
N PHE A 248 -12.63 24.23 17.91
CA PHE A 248 -11.36 24.93 17.92
C PHE A 248 -11.35 25.88 19.12
N GLY A 249 -10.22 25.99 19.81
CA GLY A 249 -10.12 26.96 20.90
C GLY A 249 -8.72 27.00 21.51
N SER A 250 -8.40 28.12 22.15
CA SER A 250 -7.21 28.23 23.01
C SER A 250 -7.62 27.87 24.43
N ASP A 251 -6.79 27.20 25.21
CA ASP A 251 -7.06 26.77 26.60
C ASP A 251 -7.28 27.89 27.61
N GLY A 252 -7.34 29.15 27.18
CA GLY A 252 -7.59 30.33 28.03
C GLY A 252 -6.57 30.55 29.13
N LYS A 253 -5.53 29.73 29.19
CA LYS A 253 -4.42 29.92 30.13
C LYS A 253 -3.47 30.98 29.59
N THR A 254 -3.55 32.19 30.10
CA THR A 254 -2.54 33.22 29.87
C THR A 254 -1.17 32.67 30.25
N PRO A 255 -0.15 32.78 29.36
CA PRO A 255 1.21 32.40 29.73
C PRO A 255 1.66 33.21 30.93
N GLN A 256 1.98 32.57 32.04
CA GLN A 256 2.47 33.23 33.24
C GLN A 256 3.93 33.69 33.11
N THR A 257 4.57 33.46 31.94
CA THR A 257 5.93 33.91 31.64
C THR A 257 6.06 34.31 30.18
N PRO A 258 6.76 35.40 29.83
CA PRO A 258 6.93 35.89 28.46
C PRO A 258 7.68 34.93 27.51
N ALA A 259 8.21 33.83 27.99
CA ALA A 259 9.00 32.85 27.23
C ALA A 259 8.27 31.51 26.97
N ALA A 260 6.99 31.39 27.37
CA ALA A 260 6.23 30.18 27.02
C ALA A 260 5.72 30.25 25.57
N PRO A 261 5.84 29.16 24.77
CA PRO A 261 5.25 29.14 23.44
C PRO A 261 3.75 29.44 23.55
N ALA A 262 3.23 30.23 22.58
CA ALA A 262 1.82 30.64 22.49
C ALA A 262 0.92 29.44 22.82
N SER A 263 -0.12 29.68 23.66
CA SER A 263 -1.07 28.68 24.15
C SER A 263 -1.46 27.68 23.05
N ALA A 264 -1.23 26.40 23.32
CA ALA A 264 -1.49 25.35 22.32
C ALA A 264 -2.96 25.40 21.90
N THR A 265 -3.19 25.75 20.65
CA THR A 265 -4.52 25.79 20.06
C THR A 265 -5.01 24.35 19.93
N SER A 266 -6.13 24.01 20.58
CA SER A 266 -6.76 22.70 20.45
C SER A 266 -7.67 22.65 19.24
N LEU A 267 -7.59 21.58 18.46
CA LEU A 267 -8.51 21.26 17.38
C LEU A 267 -9.10 19.88 17.63
N ALA A 268 -10.41 19.78 17.67
CA ALA A 268 -11.11 18.51 17.73
C ALA A 268 -12.15 18.42 16.61
N VAL A 269 -12.20 17.26 15.95
CA VAL A 269 -13.22 16.90 14.97
C VAL A 269 -14.02 15.72 15.54
N THR A 270 -15.34 15.80 15.52
CA THR A 270 -16.19 14.80 16.16
C THR A 270 -17.26 14.28 15.22
N GLY A 271 -17.37 12.93 15.13
CA GLY A 271 -18.43 12.27 14.39
C GLY A 271 -18.45 12.58 12.90
N ALA A 272 -17.29 13.01 12.33
CA ALA A 272 -17.25 13.44 10.95
C ALA A 272 -17.33 12.27 9.98
N GLU A 273 -18.03 12.51 8.88
CA GLU A 273 -17.96 11.73 7.66
C GLU A 273 -17.07 12.48 6.68
N ALA A 274 -16.00 11.84 6.22
CA ALA A 274 -15.11 12.42 5.21
C ALA A 274 -14.95 11.46 4.05
N SER A 275 -14.94 11.99 2.84
CA SER A 275 -14.67 11.22 1.64
C SER A 275 -13.70 11.95 0.72
N VAL A 276 -12.85 11.20 0.07
CA VAL A 276 -11.98 11.67 -1.02
C VAL A 276 -12.34 10.90 -2.26
N SER A 277 -12.81 11.58 -3.29
CA SER A 277 -13.18 10.98 -4.57
C SER A 277 -12.13 11.24 -5.64
N ALA A 278 -12.09 10.37 -6.67
CA ALA A 278 -11.18 10.47 -7.81
C ALA A 278 -9.69 10.65 -7.41
N LEU A 279 -9.29 10.02 -6.30
CA LEU A 279 -7.93 10.12 -5.77
C LEU A 279 -6.94 9.44 -6.72
N SER A 280 -5.91 10.16 -7.11
CA SER A 280 -4.83 9.59 -7.92
C SER A 280 -3.47 10.16 -7.51
N PHE A 281 -2.44 9.33 -7.53
CA PHE A 281 -1.06 9.72 -7.21
C PHE A 281 -0.02 8.84 -7.92
N GLY A 282 1.21 9.35 -8.03
CA GLY A 282 2.33 8.70 -8.66
C GLY A 282 2.89 9.48 -9.84
N ARG A 283 3.96 8.98 -10.45
CA ARG A 283 4.76 9.68 -11.48
C ARG A 283 4.00 10.25 -12.68
N GLY A 284 2.76 9.82 -12.92
CA GLY A 284 1.95 10.34 -14.01
C GLY A 284 1.38 11.74 -13.80
N ASN A 285 1.40 12.25 -12.55
CA ASN A 285 0.78 13.53 -12.19
C ASN A 285 1.77 14.72 -12.18
N SER A 286 3.08 14.48 -12.29
CA SER A 286 4.15 15.46 -12.07
C SER A 286 4.68 16.14 -13.35
N LEU A 287 3.88 16.23 -14.42
CA LEU A 287 4.28 17.01 -15.59
C LEU A 287 4.23 18.50 -15.27
N SER A 288 5.40 19.16 -15.41
CA SER A 288 5.48 20.61 -15.41
C SER A 288 4.59 21.21 -16.52
N ALA A 289 4.17 22.45 -16.37
CA ALA A 289 3.43 23.16 -17.43
C ALA A 289 4.19 23.16 -18.77
N ALA A 290 5.52 23.11 -18.75
CA ALA A 290 6.41 23.02 -19.92
C ALA A 290 6.33 21.64 -20.59
N ASP A 291 6.27 20.55 -19.82
CA ASP A 291 6.17 19.19 -20.36
C ASP A 291 4.81 18.92 -21.00
N ARG A 292 3.72 19.50 -20.46
CA ARG A 292 2.36 19.44 -21.07
C ARG A 292 2.32 20.18 -22.39
N LYS A 293 3.01 21.32 -22.49
CA LYS A 293 3.11 22.11 -23.72
C LYS A 293 3.98 21.41 -24.80
N ALA A 294 4.89 20.52 -24.38
CA ALA A 294 5.74 19.74 -25.26
C ALA A 294 5.10 18.42 -25.74
N GLY A 295 3.82 18.15 -25.42
CA GLY A 295 3.10 16.94 -25.85
C GLY A 295 3.64 15.63 -25.26
N LYS A 296 4.43 15.71 -24.16
CA LYS A 296 4.84 14.50 -23.45
C LYS A 296 3.65 13.86 -22.76
N ASP A 297 3.40 12.61 -23.06
CA ASP A 297 2.36 11.82 -22.37
C ASP A 297 2.67 11.78 -20.87
N ALA A 298 1.76 12.35 -20.09
CA ALA A 298 1.73 12.11 -18.67
C ALA A 298 1.46 10.62 -18.48
N GLY A 299 2.47 9.84 -18.11
CA GLY A 299 2.30 8.43 -17.81
C GLY A 299 1.09 8.25 -16.87
N SER A 300 0.30 7.20 -17.08
CA SER A 300 -0.87 6.93 -16.23
C SER A 300 -0.45 6.87 -14.76
N PRO A 301 -1.24 7.42 -13.82
CA PRO A 301 -0.91 7.40 -12.40
C PRO A 301 -0.68 5.97 -11.90
N ALA A 302 0.25 5.80 -10.98
CA ALA A 302 0.58 4.50 -10.42
C ALA A 302 -0.54 3.93 -9.55
N VAL A 303 -1.31 4.81 -8.90
CA VAL A 303 -2.44 4.45 -8.06
C VAL A 303 -3.62 5.35 -8.37
N ARG A 304 -4.79 4.75 -8.53
CA ARG A 304 -6.09 5.43 -8.61
C ARG A 304 -7.03 4.82 -7.59
N ILE A 305 -7.84 5.64 -6.93
CA ILE A 305 -8.85 5.20 -5.98
C ILE A 305 -10.12 5.96 -6.32
N ARG A 306 -11.24 5.25 -6.55
CA ARG A 306 -12.50 5.90 -6.87
C ARG A 306 -13.02 6.72 -5.69
N ALA A 307 -13.04 6.13 -4.51
CA ALA A 307 -13.42 6.80 -3.29
C ALA A 307 -12.69 6.21 -2.08
N LEU A 308 -12.27 7.11 -1.21
CA LEU A 308 -11.74 6.81 0.12
C LEU A 308 -12.70 7.45 1.13
N THR A 309 -13.34 6.65 1.99
CA THR A 309 -14.38 7.13 2.91
C THR A 309 -14.01 6.85 4.35
N PHE A 310 -14.12 7.85 5.19
CA PHE A 310 -13.94 7.79 6.63
C PHE A 310 -15.29 8.06 7.30
N ASN A 311 -15.87 7.10 7.98
CA ASN A 311 -17.13 7.26 8.71
C ASN A 311 -16.86 7.31 10.21
N GLY A 312 -17.48 8.28 10.89
CA GLY A 312 -17.34 8.44 12.34
C GLY A 312 -15.91 8.83 12.73
N LEU A 313 -15.30 9.74 11.98
CA LEU A 313 -13.97 10.28 12.26
C LEU A 313 -14.02 11.14 13.52
N HIS A 314 -13.14 10.84 14.47
CA HIS A 314 -12.83 11.62 15.65
C HIS A 314 -11.35 11.94 15.64
N PHE A 315 -11.01 13.19 15.85
CA PHE A 315 -9.64 13.66 15.88
C PHE A 315 -9.51 14.70 16.98
N ASP A 316 -8.53 14.59 17.84
CA ASP A 316 -8.31 15.51 18.95
C ASP A 316 -6.82 15.73 19.15
N THR A 317 -6.38 16.98 18.92
CA THR A 317 -4.96 17.36 19.03
C THR A 317 -4.48 17.40 20.47
N GLN A 318 -5.36 17.77 21.42
CA GLN A 318 -5.02 17.85 22.84
C GLN A 318 -4.87 16.44 23.45
N ALA A 319 -5.81 15.55 23.14
CA ALA A 319 -5.78 14.16 23.56
C ALA A 319 -4.79 13.31 22.76
N ARG A 320 -4.22 13.87 21.66
CA ARG A 320 -3.40 13.15 20.65
C ARG A 320 -4.07 11.84 20.26
N SER A 321 -5.33 11.92 19.88
CA SER A 321 -6.11 10.76 19.52
C SER A 321 -6.81 10.94 18.18
N ALA A 322 -6.79 9.88 17.38
CA ALA A 322 -7.58 9.80 16.17
C ALA A 322 -8.26 8.44 16.09
N SER A 323 -9.55 8.45 15.81
CA SER A 323 -10.31 7.22 15.60
C SER A 323 -11.29 7.36 14.45
N VAL A 324 -11.53 6.26 13.76
CA VAL A 324 -12.51 6.15 12.70
C VAL A 324 -13.34 4.90 12.93
N LYS A 325 -14.66 4.97 12.77
CA LYS A 325 -15.54 3.82 12.91
C LYS A 325 -15.32 2.82 11.75
N THR A 326 -15.25 3.32 10.52
CA THR A 326 -14.93 2.53 9.33
C THR A 326 -14.13 3.35 8.33
N LEU A 327 -13.10 2.71 7.75
CA LEU A 327 -12.31 3.21 6.65
C LEU A 327 -12.56 2.34 5.43
N SER A 328 -13.09 2.92 4.36
CA SER A 328 -13.39 2.20 3.12
C SER A 328 -12.60 2.75 1.94
N VAL A 329 -12.05 1.86 1.14
CA VAL A 329 -11.35 2.16 -0.12
C VAL A 329 -12.10 1.49 -1.26
N GLU A 330 -12.66 2.28 -2.18
CA GLU A 330 -13.45 1.76 -3.30
C GLU A 330 -12.65 1.75 -4.59
N ALA A 331 -12.67 0.61 -5.26
CA ALA A 331 -12.06 0.36 -6.57
C ALA A 331 -10.63 0.93 -6.68
N PRO A 332 -9.71 0.61 -5.75
CA PRO A 332 -8.32 0.98 -5.93
C PRO A 332 -7.72 0.24 -7.13
N GLU A 333 -7.10 0.98 -8.03
CA GLU A 333 -6.33 0.46 -9.15
C GLU A 333 -4.86 0.73 -8.90
N VAL A 334 -4.05 -0.31 -8.83
CA VAL A 334 -2.61 -0.22 -8.63
C VAL A 334 -1.89 -0.74 -9.87
N ARG A 335 -0.99 0.05 -10.42
CA ARG A 335 -0.14 -0.33 -11.55
C ARG A 335 1.30 -0.51 -11.09
N VAL A 336 1.82 -1.69 -11.31
CA VAL A 336 3.20 -2.06 -10.99
C VAL A 336 3.98 -2.17 -12.30
N THR A 337 5.05 -1.39 -12.42
CA THR A 337 5.96 -1.45 -13.58
C THR A 337 7.20 -2.27 -13.22
N SER A 338 7.57 -3.25 -14.04
CA SER A 338 8.85 -3.93 -13.90
C SER A 338 9.93 -3.15 -14.66
N SER A 339 10.76 -2.43 -13.95
CA SER A 339 12.03 -1.95 -14.48
C SER A 339 13.11 -2.99 -14.22
N GLY A 340 13.25 -3.97 -15.14
CA GLY A 340 14.44 -4.82 -15.20
C GLY A 340 14.77 -5.78 -14.04
N GLY A 341 13.96 -5.83 -12.99
CA GLY A 341 14.06 -6.75 -11.86
C GLY A 341 12.76 -6.71 -11.08
N MET A 342 12.15 -7.86 -10.79
CA MET A 342 10.88 -7.94 -10.06
C MET A 342 11.08 -7.55 -8.59
N GLY A 343 11.20 -6.24 -8.32
CA GLY A 343 10.95 -5.66 -7.00
C GLY A 343 9.63 -4.91 -7.09
N LEU A 344 8.71 -5.16 -6.18
CA LEU A 344 7.56 -4.29 -5.95
C LEU A 344 8.12 -2.91 -5.57
N ALA A 345 8.25 -2.03 -6.55
CA ALA A 345 8.60 -0.64 -6.30
C ALA A 345 7.34 0.07 -5.79
N ILE A 346 7.25 0.27 -4.50
CA ILE A 346 6.27 1.17 -3.90
C ILE A 346 6.58 2.57 -4.42
N PRO A 347 5.62 3.28 -5.06
CA PRO A 347 5.84 4.63 -5.54
C PRO A 347 6.29 5.54 -4.40
N GLY A 348 7.43 6.21 -4.55
CA GLY A 348 8.00 7.11 -3.54
C GLY A 348 9.21 6.57 -2.77
N ALA A 349 9.54 5.29 -2.83
CA ALA A 349 10.80 4.78 -2.30
C ALA A 349 11.95 5.15 -3.26
N LYS A 350 12.97 5.86 -2.78
CA LYS A 350 14.22 6.07 -3.52
C LYS A 350 14.79 4.70 -3.89
N PRO A 351 15.22 4.45 -5.16
CA PRO A 351 15.87 3.21 -5.50
C PRO A 351 17.13 3.07 -4.66
N SER A 352 17.14 2.14 -3.73
CA SER A 352 18.38 1.69 -3.10
C SER A 352 19.25 1.06 -4.17
N ALA A 353 20.51 1.47 -4.24
CA ALA A 353 21.50 0.93 -5.17
C ALA A 353 21.44 -0.60 -5.13
N ALA A 354 21.48 -1.20 -6.32
CA ALA A 354 21.28 -2.62 -6.56
C ALA A 354 22.21 -3.48 -5.67
N ASN A 355 21.70 -3.90 -4.53
CA ASN A 355 22.18 -5.11 -3.88
C ASN A 355 21.40 -6.30 -4.46
N PRO A 356 22.05 -7.40 -4.84
CA PRO A 356 21.38 -8.62 -5.24
C PRO A 356 20.40 -9.00 -4.10
N ALA A 357 19.19 -9.37 -4.48
CA ALA A 357 18.12 -9.73 -3.55
C ALA A 357 18.68 -10.65 -2.47
N PRO A 358 18.58 -10.31 -1.19
CA PRO A 358 19.04 -11.20 -0.13
C PRO A 358 18.24 -12.50 -0.24
N ALA A 359 18.94 -13.62 -0.15
CA ALA A 359 18.33 -14.93 0.07
C ALA A 359 17.21 -14.77 1.10
N LEU A 360 16.07 -15.41 0.86
CA LEU A 360 14.89 -15.35 1.74
C LEU A 360 15.37 -15.66 3.18
N LYS A 361 15.75 -14.63 3.91
CA LYS A 361 15.98 -14.75 5.34
C LYS A 361 14.59 -14.97 5.91
N THR A 362 14.35 -16.12 6.46
CA THR A 362 13.12 -16.50 7.17
C THR A 362 12.85 -15.62 8.38
N ARG A 363 13.71 -14.65 8.68
CA ARG A 363 13.50 -13.60 9.67
C ARG A 363 12.89 -12.38 9.01
N LEU A 364 11.64 -12.07 9.38
CA LEU A 364 11.10 -10.74 9.12
C LEU A 364 11.96 -9.73 9.91
N PRO A 365 12.43 -8.61 9.30
CA PRO A 365 13.09 -7.55 10.05
C PRO A 365 12.18 -7.11 11.20
N GLU A 366 12.73 -6.93 12.40
CA GLU A 366 11.97 -6.32 13.51
C GLU A 366 11.32 -5.04 13.02
N GLY A 367 9.99 -4.93 13.18
CA GLY A 367 9.23 -3.80 12.69
C GLY A 367 8.95 -3.78 11.20
N MET A 368 8.87 -4.90 10.47
CA MET A 368 8.61 -4.95 9.02
C MET A 368 7.40 -4.10 8.61
N PHE A 369 6.34 -4.08 9.41
CA PHE A 369 5.16 -3.25 9.16
C PHE A 369 5.41 -1.74 9.38
N THR A 370 6.37 -1.38 10.23
CA THR A 370 6.75 0.01 10.52
C THR A 370 8.02 0.45 9.77
N ALA A 371 8.88 -0.48 9.37
CA ALA A 371 10.15 -0.17 8.68
C ALA A 371 9.94 0.52 7.33
N ALA A 372 8.84 0.25 6.65
CA ALA A 372 8.48 0.86 5.36
C ALA A 372 7.87 2.27 5.51
N LEU A 373 7.56 2.72 6.74
CA LEU A 373 6.96 4.03 6.98
C LEU A 373 8.05 5.11 7.08
N PRO A 374 7.79 6.34 6.55
CA PRO A 374 8.63 7.51 6.80
C PRO A 374 8.77 7.78 8.31
N ASP A 375 9.92 8.31 8.75
CA ASP A 375 10.18 8.53 10.18
C ASP A 375 9.17 9.48 10.83
N ALA A 376 8.68 10.48 10.08
CA ALA A 376 7.58 11.35 10.53
C ALA A 376 6.28 10.56 10.79
N ALA A 377 5.97 9.56 9.97
CA ALA A 377 4.80 8.72 10.17
C ALA A 377 4.98 7.79 11.37
N LYS A 378 6.20 7.28 11.61
CA LYS A 378 6.52 6.47 12.81
C LYS A 378 6.36 7.29 14.08
N ALA A 379 6.88 8.53 14.09
CA ALA A 379 6.73 9.46 15.21
C ALA A 379 5.25 9.77 15.47
N PHE A 380 4.47 10.04 14.41
CA PHE A 380 3.02 10.24 14.53
C PHE A 380 2.31 9.03 15.12
N LEU A 381 2.63 7.82 14.65
CA LEU A 381 2.03 6.58 15.16
C LEU A 381 2.40 6.30 16.62
N SER A 382 3.61 6.69 17.07
CA SER A 382 4.06 6.50 18.45
C SER A 382 3.42 7.47 19.43
N ASP A 383 3.14 8.70 18.99
CA ASP A 383 2.65 9.77 19.85
C ASP A 383 1.12 9.86 19.89
N TRP A 384 0.44 9.26 18.92
CA TRP A 384 -1.01 9.33 18.77
C TRP A 384 -1.70 8.01 19.12
N LYS A 385 -2.82 8.11 19.82
CA LYS A 385 -3.72 6.98 20.07
C LYS A 385 -4.62 6.77 18.87
N LEU A 386 -4.24 5.85 17.98
CA LEU A 386 -4.96 5.58 16.75
C LEU A 386 -5.89 4.37 16.91
N LYS A 387 -7.13 4.47 16.41
CA LYS A 387 -8.10 3.37 16.38
C LYS A 387 -8.92 3.39 15.10
N ALA A 388 -9.10 2.24 14.49
CA ALA A 388 -10.07 2.05 13.40
C ALA A 388 -10.99 0.89 13.77
N GLY A 389 -12.29 1.07 13.67
CA GLY A 389 -13.27 0.00 13.95
C GLY A 389 -13.29 -1.07 12.87
N GLY A 390 -12.87 -0.75 11.65
CA GLY A 390 -12.68 -1.68 10.54
C GLY A 390 -12.10 -0.98 9.33
N PHE A 391 -11.45 -1.79 8.48
CA PHE A 391 -10.93 -1.35 7.19
C PHE A 391 -11.50 -2.23 6.08
N ARG A 392 -11.92 -1.62 4.98
CA ARG A 392 -12.50 -2.32 3.84
C ARG A 392 -11.92 -1.84 2.52
N ILE A 393 -11.52 -2.77 1.67
CA ILE A 393 -11.26 -2.54 0.25
C ILE A 393 -12.37 -3.24 -0.53
N ALA A 394 -12.97 -2.57 -1.50
CA ALA A 394 -13.99 -3.15 -2.37
C ALA A 394 -13.61 -2.93 -3.84
N GLY A 395 -13.59 -4.01 -4.62
CA GLY A 395 -13.36 -3.97 -6.06
C GLY A 395 -11.97 -3.51 -6.49
N GLY A 396 -10.93 -3.75 -5.66
CA GLY A 396 -9.54 -3.43 -5.98
C GLY A 396 -9.04 -4.15 -7.25
N ARG A 397 -8.10 -3.55 -7.98
CA ARG A 397 -7.50 -4.09 -9.19
C ARG A 397 -5.98 -3.94 -9.16
N LEU A 398 -5.29 -4.95 -9.69
CA LEU A 398 -3.84 -4.92 -9.84
C LEU A 398 -3.47 -5.17 -11.29
N GLU A 399 -2.73 -4.23 -11.88
CA GLU A 399 -2.21 -4.32 -13.23
C GLU A 399 -0.67 -4.34 -13.21
N HIS A 400 -0.08 -5.22 -13.99
CA HIS A 400 1.36 -5.24 -14.24
C HIS A 400 1.65 -4.66 -15.61
N VAL A 401 2.56 -3.72 -15.69
CA VAL A 401 2.97 -3.09 -16.95
C VAL A 401 4.39 -3.54 -17.29
N ALA A 402 4.52 -4.34 -18.33
CA ALA A 402 5.81 -4.77 -18.89
C ALA A 402 5.91 -4.36 -20.35
N ALA A 403 7.03 -3.76 -20.74
CA ALA A 403 7.29 -3.32 -22.13
C ALA A 403 6.13 -2.50 -22.75
N GLY A 404 5.49 -1.63 -21.94
CA GLY A 404 4.40 -0.77 -22.39
C GLY A 404 3.03 -1.45 -22.55
N LYS A 405 2.93 -2.76 -22.25
CA LYS A 405 1.66 -3.50 -22.22
C LYS A 405 1.21 -3.70 -20.79
N ALA A 406 -0.03 -3.32 -20.51
CA ALA A 406 -0.66 -3.58 -19.20
C ALA A 406 -1.33 -4.95 -19.23
N GLU A 407 -0.96 -5.81 -18.29
CA GLU A 407 -1.58 -7.10 -18.03
C GLU A 407 -2.29 -7.05 -16.67
N LYS A 408 -3.57 -7.40 -16.65
CA LYS A 408 -4.32 -7.48 -15.39
C LYS A 408 -3.90 -8.74 -14.64
N LEU A 409 -3.43 -8.58 -13.42
CA LEU A 409 -3.13 -9.70 -12.52
C LEU A 409 -4.32 -10.03 -11.62
N ILE A 410 -4.97 -9.02 -11.06
CA ILE A 410 -6.15 -9.14 -10.20
C ILE A 410 -7.25 -8.28 -10.80
N SER A 411 -8.38 -8.89 -11.10
CA SER A 411 -9.55 -8.21 -11.66
C SER A 411 -10.50 -7.68 -10.58
N SER A 412 -10.52 -8.31 -9.40
CA SER A 412 -11.26 -7.86 -8.21
C SER A 412 -10.55 -8.30 -6.95
N LEU A 413 -10.37 -7.36 -6.02
CA LEU A 413 -9.85 -7.59 -4.69
C LEU A 413 -10.81 -6.97 -3.67
N ASP A 414 -11.34 -7.80 -2.79
CA ASP A 414 -12.13 -7.36 -1.65
C ASP A 414 -11.40 -7.78 -0.37
N LEU A 415 -11.16 -6.82 0.52
CA LEU A 415 -10.52 -7.03 1.81
C LEU A 415 -11.38 -6.40 2.90
N GLU A 416 -11.62 -7.11 3.96
CA GLU A 416 -12.32 -6.62 5.14
C GLU A 416 -11.56 -7.03 6.39
N THR A 417 -11.34 -6.09 7.29
CA THR A 417 -10.69 -6.34 8.57
C THR A 417 -11.61 -5.95 9.72
N GLY A 418 -11.39 -6.58 10.86
CA GLY A 418 -11.94 -6.13 12.15
C GLY A 418 -11.19 -4.88 12.67
N PRO A 419 -11.45 -4.53 13.94
CA PRO A 419 -10.84 -3.37 14.57
C PRO A 419 -9.31 -3.41 14.54
N LEU A 420 -8.71 -2.23 14.35
CA LEU A 420 -7.26 -1.97 14.28
C LEU A 420 -6.90 -0.96 15.37
N SER A 421 -5.86 -1.24 16.13
CA SER A 421 -5.23 -0.27 17.05
C SER A 421 -3.87 0.20 16.53
N GLY A 422 -3.45 1.38 16.93
CA GLY A 422 -2.20 1.98 16.45
C GLY A 422 -0.94 1.27 16.95
N ASP A 423 -1.02 0.54 18.07
CA ASP A 423 0.08 -0.26 18.61
C ASP A 423 0.24 -1.62 17.92
N LEU A 424 -0.71 -1.98 17.02
CA LEU A 424 -0.72 -3.22 16.25
C LEU A 424 -0.65 -4.50 17.11
N ALA A 425 -0.97 -4.42 18.40
CA ALA A 425 -0.91 -5.54 19.33
C ALA A 425 -2.21 -6.37 19.40
N ASP A 426 -3.30 -5.82 18.88
CA ASP A 426 -4.59 -6.49 18.87
C ASP A 426 -4.69 -7.58 17.81
N THR A 427 -5.56 -8.55 18.05
CA THR A 427 -5.90 -9.57 17.07
C THR A 427 -7.00 -9.06 16.14
N ILE A 428 -6.69 -8.98 14.87
CA ILE A 428 -7.53 -8.43 13.81
C ILE A 428 -8.15 -9.58 13.03
N SER A 429 -9.47 -9.60 12.87
CA SER A 429 -10.09 -10.51 11.90
C SER A 429 -9.81 -10.04 10.47
N LEU A 430 -9.63 -10.98 9.56
CA LEU A 430 -9.28 -10.71 8.17
C LEU A 430 -10.13 -11.58 7.24
N THR A 431 -10.74 -10.95 6.25
CA THR A 431 -11.38 -11.66 5.13
C THR A 431 -10.90 -11.06 3.83
N LEU A 432 -10.27 -11.87 2.98
CA LEU A 432 -9.78 -11.47 1.67
C LEU A 432 -10.47 -12.33 0.60
N ARG A 433 -10.95 -11.69 -0.46
CA ARG A 433 -11.43 -12.35 -1.66
C ARG A 433 -10.75 -11.71 -2.86
N ALA A 434 -10.07 -12.51 -3.66
CA ALA A 434 -9.43 -12.04 -4.87
C ALA A 434 -9.85 -12.91 -6.06
N ARG A 435 -9.99 -12.28 -7.22
CA ARG A 435 -10.22 -12.95 -8.51
C ARG A 435 -9.20 -12.42 -9.51
N GLY A 436 -8.60 -13.30 -10.25
CA GLY A 436 -7.75 -12.93 -11.35
C GLY A 436 -8.53 -12.63 -12.62
N THR A 437 -7.93 -12.89 -13.77
CA THR A 437 -8.52 -12.57 -15.08
C THR A 437 -9.24 -13.74 -15.72
N SER A 438 -9.07 -14.93 -15.20
CA SER A 438 -9.72 -16.17 -15.69
C SER A 438 -10.53 -16.84 -14.57
N SER A 439 -10.35 -18.14 -14.37
CA SER A 439 -11.03 -18.92 -13.31
C SER A 439 -10.36 -18.79 -11.94
N ASP A 440 -9.25 -18.09 -11.85
CA ASP A 440 -8.44 -17.98 -10.66
C ASP A 440 -9.14 -17.16 -9.57
N ARG A 441 -9.19 -17.76 -8.39
CA ARG A 441 -9.78 -17.14 -7.19
C ARG A 441 -8.99 -17.52 -5.94
N LEU A 442 -8.99 -16.60 -4.99
CA LEU A 442 -8.45 -16.77 -3.66
C LEU A 442 -9.44 -16.25 -2.63
N ASN A 443 -9.87 -17.09 -1.71
CA ASN A 443 -10.62 -16.71 -0.52
C ASN A 443 -9.76 -17.03 0.69
N LEU A 444 -9.62 -16.06 1.59
CA LEU A 444 -8.87 -16.23 2.84
C LEU A 444 -9.69 -15.64 3.97
N LYS A 445 -9.85 -16.40 5.04
CA LYS A 445 -10.52 -15.94 6.26
C LYS A 445 -9.69 -16.35 7.46
N GLY A 446 -9.39 -15.39 8.32
CA GLY A 446 -8.52 -15.67 9.45
C GLY A 446 -8.37 -14.52 10.41
N THR A 447 -7.30 -14.59 11.18
CA THR A 447 -6.90 -13.57 12.16
C THR A 447 -5.42 -13.24 12.00
N LEU A 448 -5.11 -11.98 12.23
CA LEU A 448 -3.75 -11.43 12.19
C LEU A 448 -3.49 -10.64 13.47
N ARG A 449 -2.44 -10.95 14.17
CA ARG A 449 -1.83 -10.11 15.19
C ARG A 449 -0.49 -9.64 14.65
N PRO A 450 -0.32 -8.33 14.35
CA PRO A 450 0.91 -7.86 13.71
C PRO A 450 2.14 -7.92 14.60
N VAL A 451 2.00 -7.63 15.90
CA VAL A 451 3.12 -7.55 16.86
C VAL A 451 2.77 -8.25 18.18
N PRO A 452 3.48 -9.35 18.60
CA PRO A 452 4.31 -10.18 17.73
C PRO A 452 3.50 -10.85 16.64
N LEU A 453 4.10 -11.11 15.48
CA LEU A 453 3.36 -11.64 14.33
C LEU A 453 2.75 -13.01 14.67
N ARG A 454 1.42 -13.07 14.58
CA ARG A 454 0.66 -14.32 14.60
C ARG A 454 -0.45 -14.22 13.56
N PHE A 455 -0.38 -15.08 12.57
CA PHE A 455 -1.38 -15.18 11.53
C PHE A 455 -1.97 -16.57 11.53
N SER A 456 -3.29 -16.69 11.48
CA SER A 456 -3.99 -17.96 11.35
C SER A 456 -5.14 -17.78 10.38
N ALA A 457 -5.18 -18.57 9.32
CA ALA A 457 -6.19 -18.44 8.28
C ALA A 457 -6.52 -19.76 7.60
N SER A 458 -7.79 -19.91 7.23
CA SER A 458 -8.24 -20.88 6.23
C SER A 458 -8.23 -20.23 4.86
N MET A 459 -7.64 -20.89 3.88
CA MET A 459 -7.47 -20.44 2.52
C MET A 459 -8.11 -21.44 1.55
N ASP A 460 -8.98 -20.95 0.68
CA ASP A 460 -9.50 -21.65 -0.50
C ASP A 460 -8.98 -20.96 -1.76
N ALA A 461 -8.17 -21.64 -2.50
CA ALA A 461 -7.54 -21.17 -3.73
C ALA A 461 -7.93 -22.09 -4.89
N ALA A 462 -8.33 -21.50 -6.02
CA ALA A 462 -8.62 -22.25 -7.23
C ALA A 462 -7.87 -21.63 -8.41
N ASP A 463 -7.20 -22.48 -9.18
CA ASP A 463 -6.53 -22.18 -10.44
C ASP A 463 -5.53 -20.99 -10.38
N LEU A 464 -4.88 -20.77 -9.23
CA LEU A 464 -3.87 -19.71 -9.10
C LEU A 464 -2.67 -19.99 -10.00
N PRO A 465 -2.13 -18.97 -10.71
CA PRO A 465 -0.92 -19.13 -11.50
C PRO A 465 0.28 -19.46 -10.62
N LEU A 466 0.99 -20.56 -10.92
CA LEU A 466 2.23 -20.92 -10.20
C LEU A 466 3.37 -19.94 -10.44
N GLU A 467 3.32 -19.16 -11.50
CA GLU A 467 4.27 -18.12 -11.82
C GLU A 467 4.40 -17.10 -10.68
N TRP A 468 3.36 -16.92 -9.86
CA TRP A 468 3.40 -16.08 -8.66
C TRP A 468 4.38 -16.57 -7.60
N LEU A 469 4.68 -17.88 -7.59
CA LEU A 469 5.69 -18.46 -6.72
C LEU A 469 7.12 -18.37 -7.31
N GLY A 470 7.25 -17.91 -8.55
CA GLY A 470 8.54 -17.78 -9.23
C GLY A 470 9.56 -16.91 -8.48
N PRO A 471 9.21 -15.69 -8.01
CA PRO A 471 10.15 -14.85 -7.29
C PRO A 471 10.75 -15.48 -6.02
N PRO A 472 9.97 -16.04 -5.09
CA PRO A 472 10.52 -16.70 -3.92
C PRO A 472 11.34 -17.97 -4.26
N LEU A 473 10.93 -18.72 -5.26
CA LEU A 473 11.67 -19.91 -5.68
C LEU A 473 13.02 -19.58 -6.34
N ARG A 474 13.10 -18.50 -7.11
CA ARG A 474 14.37 -18.02 -7.70
C ARG A 474 15.40 -17.56 -6.67
N ALA A 475 14.97 -17.21 -5.46
CA ALA A 475 15.89 -16.90 -4.37
C ALA A 475 16.67 -18.14 -3.87
N SER A 476 16.12 -19.34 -4.08
CA SER A 476 16.69 -20.61 -3.60
C SER A 476 17.02 -21.60 -4.72
N THR A 477 16.47 -21.44 -5.92
CA THR A 477 16.70 -22.32 -7.08
C THR A 477 16.67 -21.52 -8.38
N ASN A 478 17.27 -22.06 -9.45
CA ASN A 478 17.11 -21.50 -10.79
C ASN A 478 15.86 -22.05 -11.51
N LEU A 479 14.97 -22.74 -10.81
CA LEU A 479 13.76 -23.29 -11.39
C LEU A 479 12.66 -22.23 -11.49
N SER A 480 11.99 -22.21 -12.62
CA SER A 480 10.81 -21.40 -12.90
C SER A 480 9.60 -22.32 -13.14
N PRO A 481 8.69 -22.42 -12.17
CA PRO A 481 7.47 -23.18 -12.34
C PRO A 481 6.43 -22.39 -13.12
N SER A 482 5.65 -23.09 -13.94
CA SER A 482 4.38 -22.59 -14.49
C SER A 482 3.30 -23.66 -14.36
N GLY A 483 2.03 -23.23 -14.34
CA GLY A 483 0.89 -24.13 -14.13
C GLY A 483 -0.19 -23.50 -13.27
N ARG A 484 -1.12 -24.33 -12.80
CA ARG A 484 -2.28 -23.89 -11.99
C ARG A 484 -2.33 -24.61 -10.65
N LEU A 485 -2.43 -23.83 -9.56
CA LEU A 485 -2.54 -24.32 -8.18
C LEU A 485 -3.96 -24.16 -7.67
N SER A 486 -4.54 -25.23 -7.17
CA SER A 486 -5.75 -25.21 -6.33
C SER A 486 -5.42 -25.81 -4.98
N ALA A 487 -5.87 -25.17 -3.90
CA ALA A 487 -5.56 -25.61 -2.55
C ALA A 487 -6.66 -25.22 -1.56
N ASN A 488 -6.86 -26.07 -0.58
CA ASN A 488 -7.67 -25.77 0.60
C ASN A 488 -6.77 -26.00 1.81
N LEU A 489 -6.40 -24.92 2.48
CA LEU A 489 -5.33 -24.92 3.49
C LEU A 489 -5.76 -24.21 4.77
N ASP A 490 -5.43 -24.81 5.90
CA ASP A 490 -5.35 -24.11 7.17
C ASP A 490 -3.88 -23.78 7.44
N THR A 491 -3.59 -22.50 7.63
CA THR A 491 -2.22 -22.01 7.78
C THR A 491 -2.08 -21.21 9.06
N THR A 492 -0.99 -21.44 9.80
CA THR A 492 -0.62 -20.64 10.96
C THR A 492 0.83 -20.20 10.80
N ILE A 493 1.07 -18.89 10.97
CA ILE A 493 2.40 -18.28 10.95
C ILE A 493 2.60 -17.62 12.30
N THR A 494 3.70 -17.93 12.97
CA THR A 494 4.05 -17.38 14.29
C THR A 494 5.49 -16.87 14.29
N GLU A 495 5.70 -15.72 14.92
CA GLU A 495 7.02 -15.17 15.20
C GLU A 495 7.38 -15.48 16.65
N GLU A 496 8.51 -16.12 16.86
CA GLU A 496 9.12 -16.29 18.18
C GLU A 496 10.42 -15.48 18.24
N LYS A 497 10.59 -14.73 19.32
CA LYS A 497 11.77 -13.86 19.50
C LYS A 497 13.08 -14.65 19.39
N GLY A 498 13.91 -14.26 18.43
CA GLY A 498 15.22 -14.90 18.20
C GLY A 498 15.19 -16.18 17.39
N LYS A 499 14.02 -16.64 16.89
CA LYS A 499 13.87 -17.80 16.01
C LYS A 499 13.36 -17.40 14.63
N ASP A 500 13.50 -18.31 13.68
CA ASP A 500 12.87 -18.18 12.38
C ASP A 500 11.35 -18.29 12.48
N LEU A 501 10.63 -17.75 11.47
CA LEU A 501 9.17 -17.84 11.41
C LEU A 501 8.70 -19.29 11.48
N GLY A 502 7.85 -19.58 12.45
CA GLY A 502 7.13 -20.84 12.53
C GLY A 502 5.96 -20.84 11.54
N ILE A 503 6.04 -21.63 10.48
CA ILE A 503 4.98 -21.82 9.50
C ILE A 503 4.43 -23.23 9.66
N GLN A 504 3.11 -23.33 9.84
CA GLN A 504 2.38 -24.59 9.81
C GLN A 504 1.30 -24.48 8.73
N ALA A 505 1.18 -25.50 7.89
CA ALA A 505 0.12 -25.58 6.90
C ALA A 505 -0.39 -27.01 6.84
N SER A 506 -1.72 -27.16 6.73
CA SER A 506 -2.36 -28.46 6.54
C SER A 506 -3.55 -28.32 5.60
N GLY A 507 -3.87 -29.40 4.89
CA GLY A 507 -5.01 -29.39 3.98
C GLY A 507 -4.78 -30.24 2.76
N SER A 508 -5.31 -29.80 1.62
CA SER A 508 -5.16 -30.45 0.32
C SER A 508 -4.63 -29.46 -0.73
N LEU A 509 -3.91 -30.00 -1.71
CA LEU A 509 -3.47 -29.20 -2.85
C LEU A 509 -3.54 -30.02 -4.14
N THR A 510 -3.76 -29.35 -5.23
CA THR A 510 -3.69 -29.90 -6.59
C THR A 510 -2.98 -28.90 -7.49
N VAL A 511 -1.93 -29.35 -8.16
CA VAL A 511 -1.24 -28.60 -9.21
C VAL A 511 -1.59 -29.22 -10.55
N ARG A 512 -2.01 -28.42 -11.52
CA ARG A 512 -2.31 -28.86 -12.89
C ARG A 512 -1.36 -28.20 -13.88
N ASP A 513 -1.03 -28.95 -14.94
CA ASP A 513 -0.22 -28.48 -16.06
C ASP A 513 1.12 -27.88 -15.63
N LEU A 514 1.74 -28.51 -14.61
CA LEU A 514 3.03 -28.06 -14.09
C LEU A 514 4.11 -28.23 -15.15
N ARG A 515 4.85 -27.15 -15.39
CA ARG A 515 6.11 -27.19 -16.14
C ARG A 515 7.21 -26.60 -15.27
N LEU A 516 8.30 -27.35 -15.12
CA LEU A 516 9.51 -26.91 -14.44
C LEU A 516 10.60 -26.66 -15.47
N LYS A 517 11.02 -25.42 -15.61
CA LYS A 517 12.10 -25.04 -16.51
C LYS A 517 13.25 -24.36 -15.76
N ASP A 518 14.45 -24.44 -16.31
CA ASP A 518 15.57 -23.61 -15.87
C ASP A 518 15.33 -22.17 -16.34
N ALA A 519 15.38 -21.21 -15.42
CA ALA A 519 15.16 -19.79 -15.72
C ALA A 519 16.28 -19.17 -16.57
N ARG A 520 17.48 -19.79 -16.67
CA ARG A 520 18.65 -19.32 -17.43
C ARG A 520 18.67 -19.89 -18.84
N THR A 521 18.42 -21.21 -18.96
CA THR A 521 18.58 -21.96 -20.22
C THR A 521 17.24 -22.22 -20.91
N GLU A 522 16.11 -21.92 -20.26
CA GLU A 522 14.76 -22.22 -20.71
C GLU A 522 14.48 -23.73 -20.93
N LYS A 523 15.44 -24.61 -20.56
CA LYS A 523 15.27 -26.04 -20.65
C LYS A 523 14.13 -26.52 -19.75
N VAL A 524 13.20 -27.30 -20.30
CA VAL A 524 12.11 -27.94 -19.55
C VAL A 524 12.59 -29.27 -19.01
N TYR A 525 12.70 -29.41 -17.70
CA TYR A 525 13.09 -30.65 -17.02
C TYR A 525 11.93 -31.58 -16.73
N ALA A 526 10.77 -31.00 -16.40
CA ALA A 526 9.60 -31.81 -16.07
C ALA A 526 8.31 -31.14 -16.53
N VAL A 527 7.40 -31.95 -17.03
CA VAL A 527 6.01 -31.62 -17.31
C VAL A 527 5.13 -32.63 -16.57
N LEU A 528 4.13 -32.13 -15.85
CA LEU A 528 3.24 -32.96 -15.04
C LEU A 528 1.80 -32.47 -15.22
N ARG A 529 0.89 -33.33 -15.68
CA ARG A 529 -0.51 -32.98 -15.87
C ARG A 529 -1.20 -32.66 -14.54
N ARG A 530 -0.99 -33.52 -13.55
CA ARG A 530 -1.57 -33.30 -12.20
C ARG A 530 -0.66 -33.89 -11.13
N LEU A 531 -0.42 -33.02 -10.11
CA LEU A 531 0.06 -33.39 -8.79
C LEU A 531 -1.07 -33.17 -7.80
N SER A 532 -1.45 -34.15 -7.01
CA SER A 532 -2.38 -33.94 -5.91
C SER A 532 -1.84 -34.51 -4.60
N ALA A 533 -2.14 -33.81 -3.51
CA ALA A 533 -1.98 -34.29 -2.15
C ALA A 533 -3.28 -34.01 -1.40
N ASP A 534 -4.04 -35.05 -1.08
CA ASP A 534 -5.39 -34.90 -0.53
C ASP A 534 -5.37 -34.49 0.94
N THR A 535 -4.35 -34.90 1.66
CA THR A 535 -4.15 -34.50 3.06
C THR A 535 -2.66 -34.42 3.32
N PHE A 536 -2.20 -33.22 3.64
CA PHE A 536 -0.81 -33.01 4.04
C PHE A 536 -0.69 -32.12 5.28
N ARG A 537 0.46 -32.18 5.93
CA ARG A 537 0.91 -31.30 7.00
C ARG A 537 2.33 -30.86 6.71
N PHE A 538 2.57 -29.59 6.85
CA PHE A 538 3.89 -28.98 6.76
C PHE A 538 4.19 -28.18 8.01
N SER A 539 5.41 -28.27 8.54
CA SER A 539 5.88 -27.48 9.67
C SER A 539 7.32 -27.05 9.44
N SER A 540 7.56 -25.74 9.40
CA SER A 540 8.92 -25.21 9.31
C SER A 540 9.69 -25.38 10.61
N ALA A 541 9.03 -25.32 11.77
CA ALA A 541 9.63 -25.44 13.08
C ALA A 541 10.23 -26.85 13.34
N SER A 542 9.54 -27.90 12.86
CA SER A 542 10.04 -29.28 12.90
C SER A 542 10.75 -29.70 11.61
N SER A 543 10.87 -28.79 10.63
CA SER A 543 11.37 -29.07 9.28
C SER A 543 10.75 -30.34 8.71
N SER A 544 9.41 -30.47 8.76
CA SER A 544 8.70 -31.69 8.43
C SER A 544 7.59 -31.48 7.39
N PHE A 545 7.41 -32.50 6.54
CA PHE A 545 6.29 -32.62 5.62
C PHE A 545 5.71 -34.03 5.72
N GLU A 546 4.41 -34.14 5.91
CA GLU A 546 3.69 -35.38 5.99
C GLU A 546 2.53 -35.36 4.99
N ALA A 547 2.35 -36.42 4.23
CA ALA A 547 1.22 -36.57 3.34
C ALA A 547 0.63 -37.99 3.44
N LYS A 548 -0.72 -38.07 3.42
CA LYS A 548 -1.40 -39.37 3.42
C LYS A 548 -1.31 -40.06 2.03
N GLU A 549 -1.64 -39.31 1.00
CA GLU A 549 -1.62 -39.77 -0.37
C GLU A 549 -1.11 -38.65 -1.29
N MET A 550 -0.20 -39.02 -2.19
CA MET A 550 0.26 -38.15 -3.27
C MET A 550 0.12 -38.87 -4.61
N LEU A 551 -0.44 -38.16 -5.57
CA LEU A 551 -0.58 -38.66 -6.94
C LEU A 551 0.18 -37.76 -7.91
N LEU A 552 1.05 -38.35 -8.73
CA LEU A 552 1.67 -37.71 -9.87
C LEU A 552 1.14 -38.41 -11.16
N ASP A 553 0.43 -37.65 -11.97
CA ASP A 553 -0.25 -38.16 -13.17
C ASP A 553 0.35 -37.53 -14.43
N LEU A 554 0.74 -38.35 -15.39
CA LEU A 554 1.41 -37.97 -16.65
C LEU A 554 2.69 -37.12 -16.41
N LEU A 555 3.58 -37.63 -15.56
CA LEU A 555 4.90 -37.02 -15.39
C LEU A 555 5.79 -37.35 -16.60
N ARG A 556 6.34 -36.34 -17.24
CA ARG A 556 7.37 -36.44 -18.27
C ARG A 556 8.61 -35.71 -17.80
N MET A 557 9.74 -36.41 -17.70
CA MET A 557 11.02 -35.86 -17.30
C MET A 557 12.05 -35.98 -18.42
N ASP A 558 12.88 -34.94 -18.60
CA ASP A 558 14.04 -34.96 -19.51
C ASP A 558 15.28 -34.55 -18.68
N VAL A 559 16.12 -35.56 -18.41
CA VAL A 559 17.30 -35.42 -17.55
C VAL A 559 18.54 -35.88 -18.34
N ALA A 560 19.60 -35.08 -18.23
CA ALA A 560 20.88 -35.41 -18.85
C ALA A 560 21.96 -35.69 -17.81
N LEU A 561 22.72 -36.77 -18.03
CA LEU A 561 24.00 -37.01 -17.37
C LEU A 561 25.09 -36.32 -18.22
N ASN A 562 25.71 -35.32 -17.66
CA ASN A 562 26.79 -34.58 -18.32
C ASN A 562 28.07 -35.45 -18.45
N ALA A 563 29.03 -35.00 -19.25
CA ALA A 563 30.31 -35.70 -19.43
C ALA A 563 31.13 -35.80 -18.12
N ASP A 564 30.94 -34.88 -17.18
CA ASP A 564 31.52 -34.88 -15.83
C ASP A 564 30.79 -35.77 -14.81
N LYS A 565 29.82 -36.56 -15.27
CA LYS A 565 28.96 -37.46 -14.48
C LYS A 565 28.03 -36.74 -13.50
N THR A 566 27.76 -35.45 -13.69
CA THR A 566 26.72 -34.72 -12.94
C THR A 566 25.38 -34.75 -13.68
N LEU A 567 24.28 -34.76 -12.93
CA LEU A 567 22.95 -34.59 -13.52
C LEU A 567 22.65 -33.10 -13.72
N ASP A 568 22.24 -32.73 -14.91
CA ASP A 568 21.98 -31.32 -15.28
C ASP A 568 20.87 -30.66 -14.45
N ILE A 569 19.87 -31.43 -13.99
CA ILE A 569 18.82 -30.94 -13.12
C ILE A 569 19.39 -30.45 -11.76
N LEU A 570 20.48 -31.00 -11.28
CA LEU A 570 21.12 -30.61 -10.03
C LEU A 570 21.81 -29.25 -10.12
N GLU A 571 22.12 -28.76 -11.32
CA GLU A 571 22.69 -27.43 -11.56
C GLU A 571 21.66 -26.34 -11.28
N CYS A 572 20.38 -26.65 -11.27
CA CYS A 572 19.31 -25.72 -10.91
C CYS A 572 19.23 -25.44 -9.41
N VAL A 573 19.89 -26.26 -8.57
CA VAL A 573 19.96 -26.07 -7.14
C VAL A 573 21.31 -25.42 -6.79
N PRO A 574 21.34 -24.21 -6.20
CA PRO A 574 22.58 -23.57 -5.83
C PRO A 574 23.39 -24.44 -4.86
N LYS A 575 24.68 -24.59 -5.12
CA LYS A 575 25.60 -25.25 -4.18
C LYS A 575 25.59 -24.49 -2.86
N LYS A 576 25.34 -25.18 -1.74
CA LYS A 576 25.44 -24.57 -0.41
C LYS A 576 26.80 -23.88 -0.25
N GLN A 577 26.82 -22.61 0.13
CA GLN A 577 28.06 -21.96 0.50
C GLN A 577 28.64 -22.66 1.74
N THR A 578 29.87 -23.09 1.63
CA THR A 578 30.65 -23.67 2.73
C THR A 578 30.73 -22.67 3.88
N GLY A 579 30.13 -22.96 5.02
CA GLY A 579 30.16 -22.10 6.24
C GLY A 579 28.84 -21.93 6.96
N GLN A 580 27.72 -22.45 6.47
CA GLN A 580 26.49 -22.49 7.24
C GLN A 580 26.42 -23.76 8.09
N GLU A 581 26.14 -23.57 9.39
CA GLU A 581 25.84 -24.72 10.29
C GLU A 581 24.74 -25.59 9.68
N PRO A 582 24.82 -26.91 9.85
CA PRO A 582 23.84 -27.84 9.31
C PRO A 582 22.47 -27.53 9.92
N SER A 583 21.58 -26.95 9.12
CA SER A 583 20.16 -26.91 9.47
C SER A 583 19.68 -28.34 9.72
N SER A 584 18.84 -28.54 10.72
CA SER A 584 18.21 -29.83 10.99
C SER A 584 17.71 -30.47 9.70
N PRO A 585 18.00 -31.76 9.45
CA PRO A 585 17.62 -32.39 8.19
C PRO A 585 16.11 -32.34 8.02
N PHE A 586 15.68 -31.99 6.80
CA PHE A 586 14.26 -31.96 6.45
C PHE A 586 13.69 -33.40 6.50
N ARG A 587 12.63 -33.58 7.27
CA ARG A 587 11.95 -34.85 7.44
C ARG A 587 10.70 -34.86 6.55
N PHE A 588 10.51 -35.95 5.82
CA PHE A 588 9.27 -36.14 5.10
C PHE A 588 8.73 -37.55 5.27
N SER A 589 7.41 -37.68 5.19
CA SER A 589 6.69 -38.94 5.23
C SER A 589 5.49 -38.88 4.29
N VAL A 590 5.40 -39.86 3.38
CA VAL A 590 4.27 -40.01 2.47
C VAL A 590 3.78 -41.46 2.60
N ALA A 591 2.55 -41.63 3.11
CA ALA A 591 2.01 -42.97 3.36
C ALA A 591 1.78 -43.72 2.05
N SER A 592 1.33 -43.07 1.00
CA SER A 592 1.17 -43.65 -0.34
C SER A 592 1.53 -42.60 -1.42
N LEU A 593 2.56 -42.89 -2.20
CA LEU A 593 2.93 -42.13 -3.41
C LEU A 593 2.58 -42.93 -4.63
N ARG A 594 1.72 -42.41 -5.51
CA ARG A 594 1.34 -43.05 -6.78
C ARG A 594 1.85 -42.25 -7.96
N LEU A 595 2.47 -42.95 -8.87
CA LEU A 595 2.90 -42.43 -10.15
C LEU A 595 2.08 -43.11 -11.23
N GLN A 596 1.39 -42.35 -12.09
CA GLN A 596 0.55 -42.86 -13.15
C GLN A 596 1.01 -42.34 -14.50
N ASP A 597 1.18 -43.24 -15.46
CA ASP A 597 1.55 -42.95 -16.84
C ASP A 597 2.74 -42.00 -16.97
N ALA A 598 3.81 -42.25 -16.23
CA ALA A 598 5.00 -41.44 -16.29
C ALA A 598 5.97 -41.85 -17.37
N ALA A 599 6.83 -40.94 -17.80
CA ALA A 599 7.94 -41.25 -18.69
C ALA A 599 9.19 -40.47 -18.32
N LEU A 600 10.34 -41.09 -18.50
CA LEU A 600 11.67 -40.54 -18.30
C LEU A 600 12.47 -40.62 -19.60
N LEU A 601 12.92 -39.50 -20.12
CA LEU A 601 13.94 -39.43 -21.14
C LEU A 601 15.28 -39.15 -20.47
N PHE A 602 16.17 -40.13 -20.53
CA PHE A 602 17.49 -40.04 -19.97
C PHE A 602 18.52 -39.92 -21.08
N ARG A 603 19.34 -38.86 -21.02
CA ARG A 603 20.41 -38.60 -22.01
C ARG A 603 21.74 -38.75 -21.34
N ASP A 604 22.50 -39.74 -21.72
CA ASP A 604 23.88 -39.94 -21.28
C ASP A 604 24.83 -39.28 -22.29
N GLN A 605 25.31 -38.10 -21.96
CA GLN A 605 26.21 -37.34 -22.83
C GLN A 605 27.63 -37.94 -22.85
N ALA A 606 28.04 -38.64 -21.77
CA ALA A 606 29.36 -39.28 -21.71
C ALA A 606 29.46 -40.42 -22.71
N HIS A 607 28.38 -41.15 -22.93
CA HIS A 607 28.38 -42.29 -23.86
C HIS A 607 27.59 -42.02 -25.15
N GLY A 608 26.96 -40.80 -25.27
CA GLY A 608 26.15 -40.46 -26.44
C GLY A 608 24.88 -41.28 -26.57
N SER A 609 24.33 -41.80 -25.47
CA SER A 609 23.15 -42.67 -25.45
C SER A 609 21.89 -41.94 -24.99
N VAL A 610 20.75 -42.29 -25.56
CA VAL A 610 19.45 -41.81 -25.16
C VAL A 610 18.55 -43.00 -24.84
N SER A 611 18.04 -43.05 -23.62
CA SER A 611 17.15 -44.10 -23.13
C SER A 611 15.81 -43.49 -22.72
N ALA A 612 14.71 -44.12 -23.16
CA ALA A 612 13.37 -43.70 -22.79
C ALA A 612 12.69 -44.83 -22.00
N VAL A 613 12.25 -44.54 -20.81
CA VAL A 613 11.36 -45.40 -20.03
C VAL A 613 9.97 -44.76 -20.08
N GLN A 614 8.98 -45.55 -20.49
CA GLN A 614 7.61 -45.09 -20.75
C GLN A 614 6.60 -45.95 -19.98
N ASP A 615 5.34 -45.46 -19.95
CA ASP A 615 4.21 -46.14 -19.31
C ASP A 615 4.51 -46.55 -17.86
N ILE A 616 5.29 -45.71 -17.17
CA ILE A 616 5.70 -45.97 -15.79
C ILE A 616 4.49 -45.78 -14.88
N ASN A 617 4.10 -46.86 -14.23
CA ASN A 617 3.12 -46.86 -13.14
C ASN A 617 3.81 -47.39 -11.90
N ALA A 618 3.77 -46.61 -10.81
CA ALA A 618 4.41 -47.00 -9.57
C ALA A 618 3.57 -46.65 -8.34
N THR A 619 3.68 -47.50 -7.34
CA THR A 619 3.18 -47.23 -6.00
C THR A 619 4.33 -47.40 -4.99
N VAL A 620 4.55 -46.37 -4.17
CA VAL A 620 5.52 -46.43 -3.08
C VAL A 620 4.75 -46.24 -1.79
N SER A 621 4.76 -47.21 -0.89
CA SER A 621 4.07 -47.19 0.37
C SER A 621 5.07 -46.95 1.52
N GLY A 622 4.72 -46.07 2.46
CA GLY A 622 5.55 -45.80 3.65
C GLY A 622 6.84 -45.03 3.35
N LEU A 623 6.87 -44.20 2.33
CA LEU A 623 8.05 -43.40 1.97
C LEU A 623 8.38 -42.42 3.08
N SER A 624 9.59 -42.53 3.69
CA SER A 624 10.01 -41.67 4.80
C SER A 624 11.51 -41.43 4.79
N SER A 625 11.90 -40.21 5.12
CA SER A 625 13.31 -39.82 5.32
C SER A 625 13.85 -40.19 6.70
N SER A 626 12.98 -40.51 7.68
CA SER A 626 13.37 -40.73 9.09
C SER A 626 13.54 -42.18 9.49
N GLY A 627 13.42 -43.11 8.55
CA GLY A 627 13.63 -44.55 8.78
C GLY A 627 12.47 -45.42 8.31
N GLY A 628 12.65 -46.73 8.37
CA GLY A 628 11.71 -47.73 7.82
C GLY A 628 11.97 -48.06 6.36
N LEU A 629 11.52 -49.24 5.96
CA LEU A 629 11.54 -49.68 4.55
C LEU A 629 10.26 -49.16 3.88
N SER A 630 10.41 -48.65 2.69
CA SER A 630 9.29 -48.28 1.81
C SER A 630 9.06 -49.41 0.81
N ASP A 631 7.82 -49.88 0.67
CA ASP A 631 7.47 -50.88 -0.35
C ASP A 631 7.26 -50.21 -1.69
N ILE A 632 7.87 -50.78 -2.73
CA ILE A 632 7.84 -50.27 -4.10
C ILE A 632 7.28 -51.32 -5.03
N VAL A 633 6.32 -50.95 -5.85
CA VAL A 633 5.87 -51.71 -7.01
C VAL A 633 5.87 -50.76 -8.19
N LEU A 634 6.61 -51.11 -9.24
CA LEU A 634 6.70 -50.34 -10.47
C LEU A 634 6.57 -51.24 -11.69
N THR A 635 5.82 -50.81 -12.68
CA THR A 635 5.74 -51.39 -14.02
C THR A 635 6.03 -50.29 -15.05
N GLY A 636 6.58 -50.68 -16.18
CA GLY A 636 6.87 -49.72 -17.27
C GLY A 636 7.40 -50.44 -18.51
N GLN A 637 7.92 -49.63 -19.44
CA GLN A 637 8.53 -50.14 -20.67
C GLN A 637 9.85 -49.41 -20.95
N ILE A 638 10.87 -50.15 -21.35
CA ILE A 638 12.15 -49.62 -21.81
C ILE A 638 12.36 -49.99 -23.26
N GLY A 639 12.30 -49.00 -24.18
CA GLY A 639 12.39 -49.29 -25.62
C GLY A 639 11.29 -50.22 -26.16
N GLY A 640 10.11 -50.24 -25.52
CA GLY A 640 8.99 -51.14 -25.83
C GLY A 640 9.03 -52.50 -25.10
N ALA A 641 10.12 -52.81 -24.39
CA ALA A 641 10.25 -54.03 -23.58
C ALA A 641 9.66 -53.81 -22.18
N PRO A 642 8.80 -54.67 -21.66
CA PRO A 642 8.21 -54.53 -20.33
C PRO A 642 9.27 -54.69 -19.24
N ILE A 643 9.15 -53.84 -18.22
CA ILE A 643 9.96 -53.87 -17.00
C ILE A 643 9.07 -53.90 -15.76
N THR A 644 9.52 -54.58 -14.72
CA THR A 644 8.92 -54.55 -13.40
C THR A 644 10.00 -54.37 -12.34
N LEU A 645 9.66 -53.60 -11.26
CA LEU A 645 10.47 -53.47 -10.05
C LEU A 645 9.55 -53.67 -8.86
N SER A 646 9.91 -54.56 -7.95
CA SER A 646 9.16 -54.73 -6.71
C SER A 646 10.09 -55.04 -5.55
N GLY A 647 9.63 -54.72 -4.35
CA GLY A 647 10.37 -54.97 -3.11
C GLY A 647 10.31 -53.81 -2.14
N SER A 648 11.31 -53.71 -1.28
CA SER A 648 11.36 -52.65 -0.27
C SER A 648 12.74 -52.02 -0.22
N CYS A 649 12.79 -50.71 0.05
CA CYS A 649 14.05 -49.98 0.24
C CYS A 649 13.92 -48.79 1.18
N ASN A 650 15.04 -48.41 1.77
CA ASN A 650 15.22 -47.11 2.41
C ASN A 650 16.49 -46.43 1.88
N PRO A 651 16.38 -45.60 0.86
CA PRO A 651 17.55 -44.94 0.28
C PRO A 651 18.15 -43.87 1.18
N PHE A 652 17.43 -43.45 2.25
CA PHE A 652 17.85 -42.40 3.17
C PHE A 652 18.51 -42.92 4.45
N SER A 653 18.50 -44.25 4.66
CA SER A 653 19.25 -44.84 5.76
C SER A 653 20.76 -44.88 5.49
N THR A 654 21.55 -44.86 6.54
CA THR A 654 23.02 -45.03 6.46
C THR A 654 23.43 -46.20 7.34
N PRO A 655 23.85 -47.32 6.76
CA PRO A 655 23.95 -47.66 5.34
C PRO A 655 22.56 -47.79 4.66
N PRO A 656 22.45 -47.64 3.32
CA PRO A 656 21.20 -47.83 2.56
C PRO A 656 20.70 -49.28 2.73
N ALA A 657 19.39 -49.40 2.92
CA ALA A 657 18.75 -50.72 3.05
C ALA A 657 17.85 -50.97 1.82
N ALA A 658 18.00 -52.11 1.19
CA ALA A 658 17.15 -52.50 0.06
C ALA A 658 17.05 -54.01 -0.14
N LYS A 659 15.87 -54.44 -0.57
CA LYS A 659 15.62 -55.79 -1.10
C LYS A 659 14.67 -55.62 -2.28
N LEU A 660 15.21 -55.68 -3.50
CA LEU A 660 14.50 -55.34 -4.72
C LEU A 660 14.61 -56.47 -5.73
N ALA A 661 13.54 -56.76 -6.44
CA ALA A 661 13.50 -57.65 -7.58
C ALA A 661 13.16 -56.81 -8.83
N PHE A 662 13.98 -56.91 -9.84
CA PHE A 662 13.82 -56.26 -11.14
C PHE A 662 13.71 -57.27 -12.24
N THR A 663 12.77 -57.08 -13.18
CA THR A 663 12.69 -57.87 -14.40
C THR A 663 12.61 -56.98 -15.61
N ALA A 664 13.26 -57.39 -16.69
CA ALA A 664 13.12 -56.79 -18.02
C ALA A 664 13.12 -57.91 -19.06
N LYS A 665 12.14 -57.90 -19.99
CA LYS A 665 11.98 -58.96 -20.96
C LYS A 665 12.01 -58.44 -22.39
N GLY A 666 12.89 -59.04 -23.22
CA GLY A 666 13.00 -58.73 -24.64
C GLY A 666 13.59 -57.36 -24.95
N VAL A 667 14.48 -56.84 -24.10
CA VAL A 667 15.14 -55.54 -24.32
C VAL A 667 16.03 -55.61 -25.56
N ASP A 668 15.81 -54.71 -26.52
CA ASP A 668 16.63 -54.61 -27.74
C ASP A 668 18.03 -54.03 -27.40
N LEU A 669 19.03 -54.90 -27.40
CA LEU A 669 20.41 -54.55 -27.07
C LEU A 669 21.07 -53.59 -28.07
N ALA A 670 20.64 -53.57 -29.34
CA ALA A 670 21.20 -52.65 -30.34
C ALA A 670 21.05 -51.19 -29.92
N ARG A 671 19.98 -50.86 -29.20
CA ARG A 671 19.75 -49.50 -28.64
C ARG A 671 20.78 -49.09 -27.58
N TYR A 672 21.44 -50.08 -26.95
CA TYR A 672 22.44 -49.90 -25.90
C TYR A 672 23.84 -50.15 -26.39
N SER A 673 24.06 -50.21 -27.72
CA SER A 673 25.35 -50.46 -28.35
C SER A 673 26.44 -49.48 -27.91
N ALA A 674 26.10 -48.25 -27.54
CA ALA A 674 27.03 -47.28 -27.00
C ALA A 674 27.69 -47.75 -25.68
N TYR A 675 26.89 -48.34 -24.79
CA TYR A 675 27.38 -48.87 -23.50
C TYR A 675 28.17 -50.16 -23.72
N THR A 676 27.68 -51.09 -24.56
CA THR A 676 28.42 -52.32 -24.84
C THR A 676 29.75 -52.03 -25.51
N ARG A 677 29.80 -51.07 -26.42
CA ARG A 677 31.07 -50.56 -26.99
C ARG A 677 31.99 -50.00 -25.93
N ALA A 678 31.47 -49.15 -25.02
CA ALA A 678 32.29 -48.51 -23.99
C ALA A 678 32.84 -49.48 -22.94
N TYR A 679 32.03 -50.48 -22.56
CA TYR A 679 32.38 -51.38 -21.45
C TYR A 679 32.89 -52.78 -21.90
N LEU A 680 32.50 -53.24 -23.08
CA LEU A 680 32.89 -54.54 -23.61
C LEU A 680 33.88 -54.46 -24.79
N GLY A 681 34.08 -53.25 -25.35
CA GLY A 681 34.91 -53.04 -26.53
C GLY A 681 34.24 -53.45 -27.85
N TYR A 682 32.96 -53.85 -27.85
CA TYR A 682 32.18 -54.25 -29.02
C TYR A 682 30.77 -53.64 -28.95
N PRO A 683 30.27 -53.02 -30.01
CA PRO A 683 28.86 -52.68 -30.09
C PRO A 683 28.02 -53.94 -30.31
N VAL A 684 26.92 -54.10 -29.60
CA VAL A 684 25.92 -55.12 -29.96
C VAL A 684 25.03 -54.48 -31.03
N VAL A 685 24.97 -55.14 -32.22
CA VAL A 685 24.18 -54.59 -33.35
C VAL A 685 22.82 -55.29 -33.48
N GLN A 686 22.64 -56.45 -32.87
CA GLN A 686 21.39 -57.17 -32.80
C GLN A 686 21.40 -58.08 -31.56
N GLY A 687 20.22 -58.36 -30.98
CA GLY A 687 20.02 -59.23 -29.84
C GLY A 687 18.96 -58.71 -28.87
N ARG A 688 18.34 -59.65 -28.17
CA ARG A 688 17.39 -59.33 -27.11
C ARG A 688 17.92 -59.83 -25.78
N LEU A 689 17.63 -59.05 -24.73
CA LEU A 689 18.02 -59.36 -23.38
C LEU A 689 16.78 -59.58 -22.52
N ASP A 690 16.71 -60.69 -21.84
CA ASP A 690 15.90 -60.90 -20.67
C ASP A 690 16.81 -60.84 -19.45
N LEU A 691 16.38 -60.06 -18.48
CA LEU A 691 17.10 -59.87 -17.21
C LEU A 691 16.14 -60.05 -16.03
N GLU A 692 16.49 -60.94 -15.15
CA GLU A 692 15.90 -61.04 -13.82
C GLU A 692 17.00 -60.78 -12.79
N SER A 693 16.80 -59.80 -11.91
CA SER A 693 17.82 -59.36 -10.97
C SER A 693 17.22 -59.21 -9.58
N ALA A 694 17.85 -59.88 -8.62
CA ALA A 694 17.53 -59.70 -7.19
C ALA A 694 18.68 -58.96 -6.50
N PHE A 695 18.38 -57.81 -5.96
CA PHE A 695 19.30 -56.93 -5.25
C PHE A 695 18.96 -56.86 -3.75
N ALA A 696 19.92 -57.12 -2.89
CA ALA A 696 19.76 -56.94 -1.45
C ALA A 696 21.00 -56.31 -0.79
N THR A 697 20.76 -55.47 0.24
CA THR A 697 21.85 -54.89 1.04
C THR A 697 21.88 -55.46 2.46
N SER A 698 23.07 -55.62 3.01
CA SER A 698 23.32 -55.97 4.39
C SER A 698 24.45 -55.09 4.90
N GLY A 699 24.11 -54.00 5.63
CA GLY A 699 25.06 -52.95 5.98
C GLY A 699 25.64 -52.28 4.72
N TRP A 700 26.96 -52.23 4.60
CA TRP A 700 27.67 -51.69 3.45
C TRP A 700 27.97 -52.74 2.36
N THR A 701 27.53 -53.97 2.55
CA THR A 701 27.64 -55.04 1.54
C THR A 701 26.36 -55.15 0.77
N PHE A 702 26.48 -55.51 -0.52
CA PHE A 702 25.32 -55.78 -1.34
C PHE A 702 25.50 -57.15 -2.00
N SER A 703 24.39 -57.83 -2.23
CA SER A 703 24.29 -59.03 -3.06
C SER A 703 23.45 -58.68 -4.27
N LEU A 704 23.89 -59.21 -5.39
CA LEU A 704 23.19 -59.09 -6.67
C LEU A 704 23.17 -60.47 -7.34
N ASP A 705 21.98 -61.01 -7.49
CA ASP A 705 21.74 -62.27 -8.21
C ASP A 705 21.06 -61.94 -9.53
N ASN A 706 21.72 -62.34 -10.64
CA ASN A 706 21.27 -61.99 -11.98
C ASN A 706 21.08 -63.26 -12.82
N HIS A 707 19.90 -63.37 -13.39
CA HIS A 707 19.61 -64.32 -14.44
C HIS A 707 19.51 -63.58 -15.76
N ILE A 708 20.49 -63.80 -16.63
CA ILE A 708 20.62 -63.13 -17.93
C ILE A 708 20.40 -64.13 -19.03
N ARG A 709 19.42 -63.86 -19.92
CA ARG A 709 19.21 -64.59 -21.12
C ARG A 709 19.41 -63.69 -22.33
N LEU A 710 20.30 -64.11 -23.24
CA LEU A 710 20.57 -63.40 -24.47
C LEU A 710 20.00 -64.17 -25.63
N GLU A 711 19.22 -63.55 -26.49
CA GLU A 711 18.67 -64.17 -27.69
C GLU A 711 19.31 -63.57 -28.95
N LYS A 712 19.96 -64.39 -29.75
CA LYS A 712 20.58 -64.00 -31.03
C LYS A 712 21.45 -62.74 -30.96
N PRO A 713 22.42 -62.73 -30.06
CA PRO A 713 23.30 -61.56 -29.94
C PRO A 713 24.25 -61.49 -31.10
N VAL A 714 24.39 -60.36 -31.79
CA VAL A 714 25.36 -60.14 -32.86
C VAL A 714 26.23 -58.96 -32.48
N LEU A 715 27.54 -59.21 -32.41
CA LEU A 715 28.55 -58.19 -32.14
C LEU A 715 28.95 -57.50 -33.45
N GLY A 716 29.10 -56.19 -33.40
CA GLY A 716 29.71 -55.36 -34.43
C GLY A 716 31.23 -55.39 -34.36
N PRO A 717 31.92 -54.65 -35.22
CA PRO A 717 33.39 -54.59 -35.21
C PRO A 717 33.94 -54.06 -33.87
N LYS A 718 35.09 -54.70 -33.48
CA LYS A 718 35.80 -54.25 -32.23
C LYS A 718 36.13 -52.78 -32.27
N ASP A 719 35.97 -52.12 -31.16
CA ASP A 719 36.38 -50.71 -30.99
C ASP A 719 37.92 -50.65 -30.91
N THR A 720 38.50 -49.97 -31.88
CA THR A 720 39.95 -49.78 -31.97
C THR A 720 40.45 -48.43 -31.42
N ARG A 721 39.58 -47.66 -30.80
CA ARG A 721 39.95 -46.36 -30.22
C ARG A 721 40.94 -46.52 -29.04
N PRO A 722 41.89 -45.59 -28.86
CA PRO A 722 42.81 -45.64 -27.72
C PRO A 722 42.01 -45.68 -26.39
N GLY A 723 42.33 -46.64 -25.53
CA GLY A 723 41.66 -46.83 -24.23
C GLY A 723 40.39 -47.69 -24.29
N ALA A 724 39.99 -48.22 -25.43
CA ALA A 724 38.87 -49.18 -25.50
C ALA A 724 39.22 -50.51 -24.79
N PRO A 725 38.27 -51.10 -24.05
CA PRO A 725 38.51 -52.41 -23.39
C PRO A 725 38.85 -53.49 -24.41
N ASP A 726 39.82 -54.29 -24.05
CA ASP A 726 40.26 -55.44 -24.88
C ASP A 726 39.92 -56.77 -24.20
N TYR A 727 38.65 -57.07 -24.14
CA TYR A 727 38.17 -58.31 -23.59
C TYR A 727 37.97 -59.35 -24.74
N PRO A 728 38.20 -60.65 -24.51
CA PRO A 728 37.95 -61.70 -25.51
C PRO A 728 36.46 -62.05 -25.63
N VAL A 729 35.61 -61.04 -25.77
CA VAL A 729 34.12 -61.13 -25.73
C VAL A 729 33.63 -62.01 -26.93
N SER A 730 34.25 -61.87 -28.10
CA SER A 730 33.91 -62.64 -29.25
C SER A 730 34.14 -64.19 -29.06
N LEU A 731 35.17 -64.54 -28.30
CA LEU A 731 35.43 -65.98 -27.94
C LEU A 731 34.37 -66.47 -26.93
N GLY A 732 33.99 -65.59 -25.92
CA GLY A 732 32.95 -65.91 -24.95
C GLY A 732 31.61 -66.18 -25.64
N PHE A 733 31.22 -65.36 -26.62
CA PHE A 733 29.99 -65.58 -27.40
C PHE A 733 30.04 -66.82 -28.26
N ALA A 734 31.20 -67.14 -28.90
CA ALA A 734 31.38 -68.36 -29.67
C ALA A 734 31.36 -69.64 -28.81
N LEU A 735 31.61 -69.52 -27.49
CA LEU A 735 31.51 -70.63 -26.55
C LEU A 735 30.10 -70.85 -25.98
N LEU A 736 29.22 -69.83 -26.12
CA LEU A 736 27.83 -69.86 -25.65
C LEU A 736 26.86 -70.31 -26.77
N GLU A 737 27.26 -70.27 -28.05
CA GLU A 737 26.55 -70.85 -29.18
C GLU A 737 26.77 -72.37 -29.21
#